data_09f08e10e2fa0df16e5b9febf79144b3
#
_entry.id   09f08e10e2fa0df16e5b9febf79144b3
#
_cell.length_a   1.000
_cell.length_b   1.000
_cell.length_c   1.000
_cell.angle_alpha   90.00
_cell.angle_beta   90.00
_cell.angle_gamma   90.00
#
_symmetry.space_group_name_H-M   'P 1'
#
loop_
_entity.id
_entity.type
_entity.pdbx_description
1 polymer ?
#
loop_
_entity_poly.entity_id
_entity_poly.type
_entity_poly.pdbx_seq_one_letter_code
_entity_poly.pdbx_strand_id
1 'polypeptide(L)'
;MSAERSLASPDVSGVHRLELVQEPEARPSLRSIDTPGRTPAAAGIGDIAPTALDAPELYLNRELTYLNFCWRVMHEAEDERVPLLERLKFIAIVSSNVDEFFQKRIGGLKQQVGAQVHSTTPDGRSPQQQISDALDLINRFEARKIIILDKLMGELKAAGVWVASFKDLEPNERAWVREHYVRNIFPLVTPQAMDPAHPFPFVSNLSLNLLVSLRYENDGEPLLARVKVPIGGGMSRYVRLGTSRTFVDLADVMANNLDLLFPGMLIEACSLFRVTRNAVTERDEEEADDLLEMIEIELRNRKFAPVVRLQVDKTMLPLLRGRIAAELGLDETADVFEAEGMLGQRDLMEIALLDIPELKDPPHAPAQPVDFLTEGNIFHAIRDAKNMLAHHPFESFQQSVERFLREAASDPKVRAIKTTLYRTSKDSDVIKHLVHAARNGKQVAVVLELKARFDEEANIRWASRMERAGIHVTYGVVGLKTHTKITLVVRHDYDGLRRYAHIATGNYHAGTARLYTDLGLFTCDDAVGRDLTELFNYLTTGYKPRRKYQQLLVAPKQLKAALLEKIEREIAHVGAGERGHIQWKLNALEDVDIVRAMYRASQRGVTIDLIVRDTCRLRPGLDGVSSTIKVVSVIGRFLEHERIYYFHNGGKSEYYIGSADAMQRNLEKRVEVLCPIDDARLQTELRFILDTNLSDQRGVWDMQPDGSYVQRTGVGAKHSQVQLIERTERRLKEATRLRRRKVQAVAAKRSKR
;
A
#
# COMPACT_ATOMS: atom_id res chain seq x y z
N MET A 1 -8.74 92.42 -23.62
CA MET A 1 -9.12 91.69 -24.85
C MET A 1 -8.75 90.23 -24.61
N SER A 2 -9.54 89.57 -24.00
CA SER A 2 -10.47 88.48 -24.08
C SER A 2 -10.22 87.50 -25.21
N ALA A 3 -9.92 86.26 -24.91
CA ALA A 3 -10.27 85.08 -25.69
C ALA A 3 -10.42 83.86 -24.77
N GLU A 4 -11.66 83.58 -24.42
CA GLU A 4 -12.12 82.34 -23.86
C GLU A 4 -11.88 81.17 -24.84
N ARG A 5 -11.28 80.07 -24.39
CA ARG A 5 -11.35 78.83 -25.10
C ARG A 5 -12.13 77.82 -24.22
N SER A 6 -13.31 77.53 -24.68
CA SER A 6 -14.18 76.44 -24.28
C SER A 6 -13.45 75.14 -24.41
N LEU A 7 -13.37 74.36 -23.28
CA LEU A 7 -12.99 72.98 -23.25
C LEU A 7 -14.25 72.12 -23.30
N ALA A 8 -14.45 71.41 -24.43
CA ALA A 8 -15.46 70.40 -24.59
C ALA A 8 -15.07 69.15 -23.81
N SER A 9 -16.00 68.63 -23.01
CA SER A 9 -15.95 67.38 -22.36
C SER A 9 -15.99 66.23 -23.37
N PRO A 10 -15.20 65.16 -23.21
CA PRO A 10 -15.32 63.96 -24.06
C PRO A 10 -16.55 63.14 -23.66
N ASP A 11 -17.29 62.78 -24.68
CA ASP A 11 -18.45 61.85 -24.63
C ASP A 11 -18.04 60.48 -24.19
N VAL A 12 -18.64 59.97 -23.08
CA VAL A 12 -18.43 58.62 -22.52
C VAL A 12 -19.65 57.78 -22.90
N SER A 13 -19.73 57.38 -24.17
CA SER A 13 -20.70 56.41 -24.66
C SER A 13 -19.99 55.28 -25.41
N GLY A 14 -19.30 54.42 -24.68
CA GLY A 14 -18.67 53.22 -25.16
C GLY A 14 -18.77 52.11 -24.12
N VAL A 15 -19.98 51.73 -23.74
CA VAL A 15 -20.20 50.51 -22.97
C VAL A 15 -20.06 49.33 -23.93
N HIS A 16 -18.83 48.79 -24.05
CA HIS A 16 -18.65 47.47 -24.60
C HIS A 16 -19.38 46.49 -23.69
N ARG A 17 -20.48 45.91 -24.17
CA ARG A 17 -21.06 44.69 -23.63
C ARG A 17 -19.97 43.65 -23.65
N LEU A 18 -19.45 43.28 -22.49
CA LEU A 18 -18.74 42.01 -22.28
C LEU A 18 -19.73 40.92 -22.66
N GLU A 19 -19.44 40.24 -23.76
CA GLU A 19 -20.11 38.98 -24.06
C GLU A 19 -19.87 38.04 -22.86
N LEU A 20 -20.98 37.59 -22.29
CA LEU A 20 -21.01 36.55 -21.27
C LEU A 20 -20.23 35.36 -21.82
N VAL A 21 -19.07 35.12 -21.25
CA VAL A 21 -18.37 33.85 -21.39
C VAL A 21 -19.41 32.78 -21.09
N GLN A 22 -19.63 31.89 -22.03
CA GLN A 22 -20.51 30.74 -21.86
C GLN A 22 -20.14 30.05 -20.52
N GLU A 23 -21.14 29.85 -19.68
CA GLU A 23 -21.01 29.04 -18.49
C GLU A 23 -20.36 27.70 -18.90
N PRO A 24 -19.33 27.22 -18.16
CA PRO A 24 -18.78 25.90 -18.42
C PRO A 24 -19.92 24.88 -18.34
N GLU A 25 -20.00 24.00 -19.35
CA GLU A 25 -21.01 22.96 -19.47
C GLU A 25 -21.25 22.31 -18.11
N ALA A 26 -22.52 22.20 -17.74
CA ALA A 26 -22.97 21.65 -16.48
C ALA A 26 -22.24 20.33 -16.22
N ARG A 27 -21.51 20.24 -15.09
CA ARG A 27 -20.89 19.00 -14.60
C ARG A 27 -21.95 17.88 -14.72
N PRO A 28 -21.60 16.70 -15.25
CA PRO A 28 -22.54 15.61 -15.42
C PRO A 28 -23.24 15.35 -14.09
N SER A 29 -24.56 15.28 -14.12
CA SER A 29 -25.39 15.10 -12.93
C SER A 29 -24.94 13.84 -12.20
N LEU A 30 -24.79 13.90 -10.87
CA LEU A 30 -24.43 12.80 -9.97
C LEU A 30 -25.27 11.51 -10.13
N ARG A 31 -26.36 11.56 -10.92
CA ARG A 31 -27.26 10.42 -11.19
C ARG A 31 -26.69 9.36 -12.15
N SER A 32 -25.59 9.63 -12.86
CA SER A 32 -24.93 8.64 -13.74
C SER A 32 -23.74 7.93 -13.13
N ILE A 33 -23.43 8.20 -11.85
CA ILE A 33 -22.29 7.64 -11.16
C ILE A 33 -22.73 6.33 -10.50
N ASP A 34 -22.44 5.25 -11.19
CA ASP A 34 -22.09 3.93 -10.73
C ASP A 34 -23.16 3.07 -10.04
N THR A 35 -23.51 2.02 -10.74
CA THR A 35 -24.20 0.85 -10.17
C THR A 35 -23.33 0.31 -9.03
N PRO A 36 -23.88 0.07 -7.82
CA PRO A 36 -23.15 -0.56 -6.74
C PRO A 36 -22.48 -1.86 -7.19
N GLY A 37 -21.23 -2.09 -6.78
CA GLY A 37 -20.47 -3.29 -7.16
C GLY A 37 -19.82 -3.22 -8.54
N ARG A 38 -19.71 -2.04 -9.17
CA ARG A 38 -18.94 -1.84 -10.41
C ARG A 38 -17.96 -0.66 -10.28
N THR A 39 -16.75 -0.81 -10.83
CA THR A 39 -15.79 0.29 -10.93
C THR A 39 -15.90 1.02 -12.27
N PRO A 40 -15.38 2.25 -12.37
CA PRO A 40 -15.30 2.96 -13.66
C PRO A 40 -14.49 2.22 -14.69
N ALA A 41 -14.81 2.43 -15.98
CA ALA A 41 -13.99 1.93 -17.08
C ALA A 41 -12.62 2.64 -17.08
N ALA A 42 -11.56 1.88 -17.34
CA ALA A 42 -10.19 2.39 -17.46
C ALA A 42 -9.78 2.66 -18.91
N ALA A 43 -10.59 2.20 -19.89
CA ALA A 43 -10.42 2.46 -21.32
C ALA A 43 -11.77 2.40 -22.06
N GLY A 44 -11.84 3.05 -23.21
CA GLY A 44 -13.00 2.96 -24.09
C GLY A 44 -13.18 1.54 -24.66
N ILE A 45 -14.42 1.15 -24.92
CA ILE A 45 -14.76 -0.06 -25.66
C ILE A 45 -14.73 0.31 -27.14
N GLY A 46 -13.65 0.00 -27.85
CA GLY A 46 -13.54 0.12 -29.31
C GLY A 46 -13.38 -1.25 -29.94
N ASP A 47 -13.84 -1.42 -31.19
CA ASP A 47 -13.53 -2.61 -31.97
C ASP A 47 -12.02 -2.68 -32.20
N ILE A 48 -11.38 -3.69 -31.60
CA ILE A 48 -9.94 -3.88 -31.68
C ILE A 48 -9.68 -4.96 -32.74
N ALA A 49 -9.08 -4.56 -33.86
CA ALA A 49 -8.60 -5.51 -34.85
C ALA A 49 -7.35 -6.24 -34.35
N PRO A 50 -7.27 -7.58 -34.37
CA PRO A 50 -6.25 -8.35 -33.66
C PRO A 50 -4.86 -8.39 -34.33
N THR A 51 -4.46 -7.40 -35.12
CA THR A 51 -3.33 -7.51 -36.03
C THR A 51 -1.95 -7.15 -35.47
N ALA A 52 -1.85 -6.45 -34.36
CA ALA A 52 -0.55 -6.13 -33.74
C ALA A 52 -0.66 -6.10 -32.22
N LEU A 53 0.06 -7.00 -31.52
CA LEU A 53 0.08 -7.05 -30.06
C LEU A 53 0.79 -5.86 -29.39
N ASP A 54 1.30 -4.91 -30.18
CA ASP A 54 1.90 -3.66 -29.73
C ASP A 54 0.90 -2.48 -29.76
N ALA A 55 -0.34 -2.69 -30.24
CA ALA A 55 -1.35 -1.66 -30.32
C ALA A 55 -1.70 -1.10 -28.92
N PRO A 56 -1.66 0.24 -28.73
CA PRO A 56 -1.89 0.86 -27.41
C PRO A 56 -3.24 0.50 -26.79
N GLU A 57 -4.25 0.24 -27.61
CA GLU A 57 -5.61 -0.14 -27.20
C GLU A 57 -5.66 -1.49 -26.46
N LEU A 58 -4.64 -2.31 -26.59
CA LEU A 58 -4.53 -3.59 -25.90
C LEU A 58 -4.04 -3.44 -24.45
N TYR A 59 -3.57 -2.27 -24.07
CA TYR A 59 -2.97 -2.03 -22.77
C TYR A 59 -3.79 -1.07 -21.95
N LEU A 60 -3.89 -1.31 -20.65
CA LEU A 60 -4.49 -0.39 -19.71
C LEU A 60 -3.44 0.48 -19.04
N ASN A 61 -3.82 1.72 -18.71
CA ASN A 61 -2.96 2.60 -17.94
C ASN A 61 -2.81 2.11 -16.51
N ARG A 62 -1.59 1.98 -16.04
CA ARG A 62 -1.30 1.46 -14.69
C ARG A 62 -1.79 2.38 -13.57
N GLU A 63 -1.83 3.70 -13.79
CA GLU A 63 -2.27 4.67 -12.78
C GLU A 63 -3.79 4.59 -12.62
N LEU A 64 -4.52 4.49 -13.74
CA LEU A 64 -5.98 4.34 -13.72
C LEU A 64 -6.41 2.99 -13.11
N THR A 65 -5.70 1.90 -13.43
CA THR A 65 -6.00 0.59 -12.82
C THR A 65 -5.71 0.55 -11.33
N TYR A 66 -4.70 1.30 -10.85
CA TYR A 66 -4.47 1.48 -9.42
C TYR A 66 -5.60 2.28 -8.74
N LEU A 67 -6.10 3.32 -9.37
CA LEU A 67 -7.26 4.05 -8.86
C LEU A 67 -8.51 3.18 -8.83
N ASN A 68 -8.70 2.30 -9.83
CA ASN A 68 -9.74 1.27 -9.80
C ASN A 68 -9.59 0.27 -8.64
N PHE A 69 -8.37 -0.02 -8.22
CA PHE A 69 -8.16 -0.77 -6.96
C PHE A 69 -8.67 0.03 -5.76
N CYS A 70 -8.37 1.34 -5.68
CA CYS A 70 -8.90 2.20 -4.62
C CYS A 70 -10.45 2.20 -4.60
N TRP A 71 -11.10 2.19 -5.75
CA TRP A 71 -12.56 2.06 -5.85
C TRP A 71 -13.08 0.75 -5.25
N ARG A 72 -12.44 -0.39 -5.55
CA ARG A 72 -12.83 -1.67 -4.95
C ARG A 72 -12.65 -1.70 -3.44
N VAL A 73 -11.56 -1.10 -2.93
CA VAL A 73 -11.32 -0.95 -1.48
C VAL A 73 -12.36 -0.04 -0.83
N MET A 74 -12.75 1.08 -1.50
CA MET A 74 -13.79 1.97 -1.02
C MET A 74 -15.15 1.27 -0.92
N HIS A 75 -15.44 0.35 -1.84
CA HIS A 75 -16.69 -0.42 -1.82
C HIS A 75 -16.87 -1.26 -0.55
N GLU A 76 -15.78 -1.70 0.10
CA GLU A 76 -15.87 -2.35 1.41
C GLU A 76 -16.51 -1.44 2.49
N ALA A 77 -16.42 -0.12 2.31
CA ALA A 77 -17.11 0.84 3.18
C ALA A 77 -18.60 0.97 2.86
N GLU A 78 -19.03 0.61 1.66
CA GLU A 78 -20.43 0.58 1.25
C GLU A 78 -21.14 -0.73 1.62
N ASP A 79 -20.38 -1.83 1.69
CA ASP A 79 -20.93 -3.17 1.95
C ASP A 79 -21.44 -3.29 3.39
N GLU A 80 -22.75 -3.33 3.57
CA GLU A 80 -23.39 -3.44 4.87
C GLU A 80 -23.11 -4.77 5.60
N ARG A 81 -22.55 -5.77 4.90
CA ARG A 81 -22.10 -7.03 5.50
C ARG A 81 -20.78 -6.87 6.27
N VAL A 82 -20.08 -5.75 6.07
CA VAL A 82 -18.83 -5.39 6.78
C VAL A 82 -19.20 -4.63 8.06
N PRO A 83 -18.62 -4.94 9.23
CA PRO A 83 -18.90 -4.23 10.48
C PRO A 83 -18.59 -2.74 10.40
N LEU A 84 -19.33 -1.92 11.12
CA LEU A 84 -19.37 -0.47 10.94
C LEU A 84 -18.01 0.23 11.13
N LEU A 85 -17.23 -0.13 12.15
CA LEU A 85 -15.88 0.43 12.34
C LEU A 85 -14.87 -0.09 11.30
N GLU A 86 -15.07 -1.28 10.75
CA GLU A 86 -14.25 -1.77 9.64
C GLU A 86 -14.59 -0.99 8.35
N ARG A 87 -15.86 -0.68 8.10
CA ARG A 87 -16.28 0.20 6.99
C ARG A 87 -15.59 1.57 7.08
N LEU A 88 -15.58 2.17 8.28
CA LEU A 88 -14.87 3.43 8.51
C LEU A 88 -13.36 3.31 8.30
N LYS A 89 -12.76 2.18 8.71
CA LYS A 89 -11.35 1.87 8.47
C LYS A 89 -11.01 1.88 6.98
N PHE A 90 -11.88 1.34 6.12
CA PHE A 90 -11.67 1.36 4.68
C PHE A 90 -11.68 2.78 4.11
N ILE A 91 -12.51 3.70 4.62
CA ILE A 91 -12.45 5.13 4.25
C ILE A 91 -11.07 5.73 4.62
N ALA A 92 -10.56 5.45 5.81
CA ALA A 92 -9.24 5.92 6.22
C ALA A 92 -8.12 5.35 5.34
N ILE A 93 -8.19 4.07 4.98
CA ILE A 93 -7.22 3.38 4.11
C ILE A 93 -7.22 4.01 2.71
N VAL A 94 -8.37 4.16 2.07
CA VAL A 94 -8.41 4.72 0.71
C VAL A 94 -7.99 6.18 0.68
N SER A 95 -8.29 6.95 1.71
CA SER A 95 -7.82 8.33 1.84
C SER A 95 -6.29 8.39 1.94
N SER A 96 -5.68 7.47 2.68
CA SER A 96 -4.22 7.32 2.73
C SER A 96 -3.63 6.89 1.38
N ASN A 97 -4.30 5.97 0.66
CA ASN A 97 -3.87 5.52 -0.67
C ASN A 97 -3.87 6.66 -1.69
N VAL A 98 -4.91 7.51 -1.67
CA VAL A 98 -4.98 8.70 -2.55
C VAL A 98 -3.90 9.73 -2.18
N ASP A 99 -3.65 9.97 -0.88
CA ASP A 99 -2.53 10.82 -0.45
C ASP A 99 -1.19 10.31 -0.99
N GLU A 100 -0.94 9.00 -0.88
CA GLU A 100 0.27 8.38 -1.41
C GLU A 100 0.34 8.43 -2.93
N PHE A 101 -0.80 8.31 -3.63
CA PHE A 101 -0.88 8.45 -5.07
C PHE A 101 -0.45 9.85 -5.54
N PHE A 102 -0.93 10.90 -4.89
CA PHE A 102 -0.47 12.27 -5.16
C PHE A 102 1.03 12.44 -4.90
N GLN A 103 1.53 11.95 -3.78
CA GLN A 103 2.94 12.08 -3.42
C GLN A 103 3.88 11.37 -4.39
N LYS A 104 3.47 10.22 -4.94
CA LYS A 104 4.35 9.36 -5.75
C LYS A 104 4.06 9.40 -7.23
N ARG A 105 2.77 9.38 -7.62
CA ARG A 105 2.37 9.24 -9.01
C ARG A 105 2.15 10.59 -9.66
N ILE A 106 1.24 11.39 -9.14
CA ILE A 106 1.02 12.75 -9.65
C ILE A 106 2.30 13.58 -9.54
N GLY A 107 3.02 13.49 -8.40
CA GLY A 107 4.30 14.18 -8.24
C GLY A 107 5.35 13.78 -9.28
N GLY A 108 5.49 12.47 -9.56
CA GLY A 108 6.40 11.98 -10.60
C GLY A 108 5.97 12.36 -12.02
N LEU A 109 4.67 12.32 -12.32
CA LEU A 109 4.15 12.75 -13.63
C LEU A 109 4.33 14.27 -13.84
N LYS A 110 4.13 15.10 -12.81
CA LYS A 110 4.40 16.55 -12.88
C LYS A 110 5.89 16.84 -13.12
N GLN A 111 6.80 16.07 -12.54
CA GLN A 111 8.23 16.19 -12.85
C GLN A 111 8.52 15.86 -14.31
N GLN A 112 7.89 14.81 -14.88
CA GLN A 112 8.05 14.46 -16.29
C GLN A 112 7.51 15.57 -17.21
N VAL A 113 6.35 16.16 -16.88
CA VAL A 113 5.82 17.30 -17.61
C VAL A 113 6.76 18.51 -17.53
N GLY A 114 7.28 18.85 -16.35
CA GLY A 114 8.25 19.92 -16.16
C GLY A 114 9.58 19.69 -16.89
N ALA A 115 10.00 18.42 -17.02
CA ALA A 115 11.15 18.02 -17.82
C ALA A 115 10.86 17.84 -19.32
N GLN A 116 9.65 18.21 -19.79
CA GLN A 116 9.21 18.09 -21.18
C GLN A 116 9.36 16.67 -21.77
N VAL A 117 9.07 15.64 -20.97
CA VAL A 117 9.09 14.25 -21.43
C VAL A 117 7.90 14.00 -22.36
N HIS A 118 8.18 13.65 -23.62
CA HIS A 118 7.17 13.38 -24.65
C HIS A 118 6.87 11.89 -24.87
N SER A 119 7.64 10.99 -24.24
CA SER A 119 7.40 9.56 -24.37
C SER A 119 6.06 9.17 -23.78
N THR A 120 5.31 8.34 -24.53
CA THR A 120 4.01 7.81 -24.09
C THR A 120 4.17 6.48 -23.36
N THR A 121 3.20 6.17 -22.53
CA THR A 121 3.04 4.84 -21.93
C THR A 121 2.54 3.83 -22.98
N PRO A 122 2.64 2.50 -22.72
CA PRO A 122 2.18 1.47 -23.64
C PRO A 122 0.74 1.62 -24.11
N ASP A 123 -0.12 2.25 -23.31
CA ASP A 123 -1.51 2.60 -23.64
C ASP A 123 -1.64 3.94 -24.41
N GLY A 124 -0.53 4.51 -24.90
CA GLY A 124 -0.48 5.70 -25.74
C GLY A 124 -0.58 7.05 -25.03
N ARG A 125 -0.75 7.09 -23.71
CA ARG A 125 -0.93 8.33 -22.96
C ARG A 125 0.38 9.06 -22.68
N SER A 126 0.39 10.38 -22.91
CA SER A 126 1.44 11.27 -22.44
C SER A 126 1.37 11.48 -20.91
N PRO A 127 2.42 11.99 -20.24
CA PRO A 127 2.37 12.33 -18.83
C PRO A 127 1.23 13.28 -18.46
N GLN A 128 0.96 14.28 -19.31
CA GLN A 128 -0.12 15.25 -19.09
C GLN A 128 -1.50 14.60 -19.19
N GLN A 129 -1.72 13.72 -20.17
CA GLN A 129 -2.98 12.97 -20.29
C GLN A 129 -3.21 12.04 -19.10
N GLN A 130 -2.16 11.39 -18.62
CA GLN A 130 -2.27 10.55 -17.41
C GLN A 130 -2.67 11.34 -16.18
N ILE A 131 -2.15 12.59 -16.01
CA ILE A 131 -2.56 13.47 -14.92
C ILE A 131 -4.04 13.82 -15.07
N SER A 132 -4.47 14.29 -16.25
CA SER A 132 -5.86 14.69 -16.50
C SER A 132 -6.84 13.56 -16.19
N ASP A 133 -6.61 12.38 -16.80
CA ASP A 133 -7.49 11.21 -16.62
C ASP A 133 -7.52 10.71 -15.17
N ALA A 134 -6.36 10.76 -14.48
CA ALA A 134 -6.29 10.40 -13.08
C ALA A 134 -7.05 11.38 -12.18
N LEU A 135 -6.96 12.67 -12.44
CA LEU A 135 -7.69 13.71 -11.68
C LEU A 135 -9.20 13.59 -11.88
N ASP A 136 -9.66 13.34 -13.10
CA ASP A 136 -11.09 13.10 -13.38
C ASP A 136 -11.63 11.91 -12.59
N LEU A 137 -10.85 10.80 -12.55
CA LEU A 137 -11.23 9.62 -11.80
C LEU A 137 -11.20 9.87 -10.28
N ILE A 138 -10.22 10.66 -9.78
CA ILE A 138 -10.13 11.03 -8.37
C ILE A 138 -11.28 11.94 -7.96
N ASN A 139 -11.67 12.92 -8.80
CA ASN A 139 -12.80 13.81 -8.50
C ASN A 139 -14.10 13.00 -8.32
N ARG A 140 -14.37 12.04 -9.22
CA ARG A 140 -15.50 11.12 -9.06
C ARG A 140 -15.40 10.26 -7.81
N PHE A 141 -14.21 9.77 -7.51
CA PHE A 141 -13.91 8.98 -6.32
C PHE A 141 -14.19 9.78 -5.03
N GLU A 142 -13.69 11.02 -4.93
CA GLU A 142 -13.90 11.89 -3.77
C GLU A 142 -15.39 12.21 -3.57
N ALA A 143 -16.11 12.53 -4.65
CA ALA A 143 -17.54 12.79 -4.59
C ALA A 143 -18.33 11.57 -4.04
N ARG A 144 -18.00 10.35 -4.49
CA ARG A 144 -18.64 9.12 -3.96
C ARG A 144 -18.28 8.87 -2.52
N LYS A 145 -17.01 9.07 -2.16
CA LYS A 145 -16.50 8.86 -0.80
C LYS A 145 -17.19 9.75 0.23
N ILE A 146 -17.51 11.00 -0.11
CA ILE A 146 -18.26 11.92 0.75
C ILE A 146 -19.63 11.34 1.08
N ILE A 147 -20.38 10.87 0.09
CA ILE A 147 -21.72 10.28 0.28
C ILE A 147 -21.64 9.06 1.22
N ILE A 148 -20.62 8.21 1.02
CA ILE A 148 -20.42 7.04 1.88
C ILE A 148 -20.11 7.46 3.31
N LEU A 149 -19.20 8.43 3.48
CA LEU A 149 -18.78 8.90 4.79
C LEU A 149 -19.94 9.52 5.56
N ASP A 150 -20.78 10.35 4.93
CA ASP A 150 -21.92 10.96 5.56
C ASP A 150 -22.92 9.90 6.07
N LYS A 151 -23.19 8.87 5.25
CA LYS A 151 -23.99 7.72 5.69
C LYS A 151 -23.36 7.02 6.90
N LEU A 152 -22.05 6.73 6.84
CA LEU A 152 -21.35 6.05 7.93
C LEU A 152 -21.33 6.86 9.22
N MET A 153 -21.16 8.18 9.15
CA MET A 153 -21.19 9.04 10.32
C MET A 153 -22.58 9.04 10.99
N GLY A 154 -23.65 9.01 10.19
CA GLY A 154 -25.02 8.85 10.71
C GLY A 154 -25.24 7.49 11.39
N GLU A 155 -24.80 6.40 10.77
CA GLU A 155 -24.88 5.05 11.33
C GLU A 155 -24.06 4.90 12.61
N LEU A 156 -22.84 5.50 12.67
CA LEU A 156 -21.98 5.52 13.86
C LEU A 156 -22.65 6.27 15.02
N LYS A 157 -23.25 7.42 14.74
CA LYS A 157 -23.99 8.19 15.75
C LYS A 157 -25.14 7.37 16.32
N ALA A 158 -25.91 6.67 15.47
CA ALA A 158 -26.99 5.78 15.89
C ALA A 158 -26.47 4.58 16.72
N ALA A 159 -25.24 4.11 16.46
CA ALA A 159 -24.55 3.06 17.23
C ALA A 159 -23.86 3.60 18.50
N GLY A 160 -24.05 4.88 18.84
CA GLY A 160 -23.51 5.50 20.05
C GLY A 160 -22.05 5.97 19.95
N VAL A 161 -21.48 6.09 18.75
CA VAL A 161 -20.17 6.70 18.48
C VAL A 161 -20.38 7.98 17.69
N TRP A 162 -20.17 9.11 18.30
CA TRP A 162 -20.46 10.40 17.69
C TRP A 162 -19.22 11.25 17.49
N VAL A 163 -18.89 11.59 16.25
CA VAL A 163 -17.95 12.66 15.92
C VAL A 163 -18.78 13.92 15.74
N ALA A 164 -18.82 14.74 16.77
CA ALA A 164 -19.64 15.94 16.85
C ALA A 164 -18.90 17.15 16.29
N SER A 165 -19.63 18.10 15.70
CA SER A 165 -19.15 19.46 15.53
C SER A 165 -19.14 20.18 16.89
N PHE A 166 -18.20 21.07 17.11
CA PHE A 166 -18.16 21.90 18.34
C PHE A 166 -19.46 22.66 18.59
N LYS A 167 -20.16 23.05 17.52
CA LYS A 167 -21.43 23.78 17.58
C LYS A 167 -22.61 22.91 18.07
N ASP A 168 -22.51 21.60 17.88
CA ASP A 168 -23.56 20.65 18.26
C ASP A 168 -23.45 20.20 19.72
N LEU A 169 -22.38 20.59 20.42
CA LEU A 169 -22.17 20.27 21.83
C LEU A 169 -23.10 21.08 22.75
N GLU A 170 -23.44 20.48 23.86
CA GLU A 170 -24.15 21.19 24.94
C GLU A 170 -23.24 22.26 25.58
N PRO A 171 -23.79 23.32 26.18
CA PRO A 171 -22.99 24.42 26.77
C PRO A 171 -21.94 23.95 27.78
N ASN A 172 -22.26 22.98 28.63
CA ASN A 172 -21.34 22.38 29.58
C ASN A 172 -20.22 21.58 28.93
N GLU A 173 -20.53 20.89 27.83
CA GLU A 173 -19.56 20.14 27.03
C GLU A 173 -18.60 21.10 26.33
N ARG A 174 -19.11 22.19 25.73
CA ARG A 174 -18.27 23.24 25.13
C ARG A 174 -17.32 23.87 26.15
N ALA A 175 -17.82 24.16 27.38
CA ALA A 175 -17.00 24.68 28.43
C ALA A 175 -15.88 23.71 28.83
N TRP A 176 -16.20 22.41 28.92
CA TRP A 176 -15.21 21.38 29.21
C TRP A 176 -14.16 21.27 28.09
N VAL A 177 -14.57 21.26 26.82
CA VAL A 177 -13.66 21.21 25.67
C VAL A 177 -12.76 22.43 25.64
N ARG A 178 -13.31 23.65 25.94
CA ARG A 178 -12.50 24.86 26.01
C ARG A 178 -11.45 24.81 27.15
N GLU A 179 -11.84 24.33 28.33
CA GLU A 179 -10.89 24.13 29.41
C GLU A 179 -9.81 23.11 29.06
N HIS A 180 -10.19 22.00 28.44
CA HIS A 180 -9.26 20.99 27.94
C HIS A 180 -8.29 21.59 26.90
N TYR A 181 -8.80 22.40 25.97
CA TYR A 181 -7.98 23.11 24.98
C TYR A 181 -6.95 24.04 25.64
N VAL A 182 -7.39 24.86 26.56
CA VAL A 182 -6.51 25.82 27.30
C VAL A 182 -5.36 25.09 28.01
N ARG A 183 -5.67 23.97 28.65
CA ARG A 183 -4.69 23.24 29.47
C ARG A 183 -3.72 22.38 28.64
N ASN A 184 -4.22 21.72 27.61
CA ASN A 184 -3.48 20.63 26.97
C ASN A 184 -3.04 20.93 25.53
N ILE A 185 -3.68 21.88 24.83
CA ILE A 185 -3.50 22.11 23.40
C ILE A 185 -2.94 23.50 23.12
N PHE A 186 -3.55 24.53 23.71
CA PHE A 186 -3.16 25.93 23.51
C PHE A 186 -1.65 26.18 23.69
N PRO A 187 -0.96 25.63 24.72
CA PRO A 187 0.47 25.84 24.89
C PRO A 187 1.36 25.25 23.77
N LEU A 188 0.80 24.37 22.94
CA LEU A 188 1.49 23.74 21.82
C LEU A 188 1.30 24.49 20.50
N VAL A 189 0.39 25.48 20.48
CA VAL A 189 -0.02 26.19 19.27
C VAL A 189 0.76 27.49 19.12
N THR A 190 1.34 27.70 17.94
CA THR A 190 2.04 28.94 17.62
C THR A 190 1.48 29.51 16.31
N PRO A 191 0.72 30.61 16.36
CA PRO A 191 0.28 31.31 15.15
C PRO A 191 1.47 31.92 14.41
N GLN A 192 1.39 31.98 13.10
CA GLN A 192 2.41 32.60 12.23
C GLN A 192 1.74 33.61 11.33
N ALA A 193 2.20 34.86 11.39
CA ALA A 193 1.72 35.93 10.51
C ALA A 193 2.10 35.66 9.06
N MET A 194 1.26 36.11 8.16
CA MET A 194 1.44 36.06 6.70
C MET A 194 1.28 37.46 6.14
N ASP A 195 2.35 38.23 6.12
CA ASP A 195 2.41 39.58 5.64
C ASP A 195 3.63 39.80 4.72
N PRO A 196 3.73 40.92 3.98
CA PRO A 196 4.86 41.18 3.10
C PRO A 196 6.24 41.24 3.77
N ALA A 197 6.30 41.45 5.09
CA ALA A 197 7.55 41.49 5.86
C ALA A 197 8.03 40.08 6.30
N HIS A 198 7.14 39.09 6.25
CA HIS A 198 7.44 37.71 6.64
C HIS A 198 7.23 36.77 5.46
N PRO A 199 8.22 35.92 5.12
CA PRO A 199 8.03 34.93 4.07
C PRO A 199 6.90 33.95 4.43
N PHE A 200 6.23 33.42 3.40
CA PHE A 200 5.15 32.45 3.59
C PHE A 200 5.63 31.28 4.50
N PRO A 201 4.93 30.98 5.59
CA PRO A 201 5.40 29.99 6.56
C PRO A 201 5.40 28.58 5.95
N PHE A 202 6.45 27.82 6.26
CA PHE A 202 6.57 26.46 5.79
C PHE A 202 5.41 25.58 6.26
N VAL A 203 4.70 24.94 5.30
CA VAL A 203 3.62 24.00 5.56
C VAL A 203 4.13 22.57 5.43
N SER A 204 4.07 21.81 6.53
CA SER A 204 4.50 20.41 6.56
C SER A 204 3.59 19.53 5.69
N ASN A 205 4.17 18.50 5.04
CA ASN A 205 3.40 17.55 4.24
C ASN A 205 2.25 16.91 5.05
N LEU A 206 1.05 16.91 4.47
CA LEU A 206 -0.19 16.32 5.02
C LEU A 206 -0.65 16.90 6.37
N SER A 207 -0.05 18.00 6.86
CA SER A 207 -0.53 18.64 8.09
C SER A 207 -1.78 19.46 7.84
N LEU A 208 -2.71 19.45 8.80
CA LEU A 208 -3.86 20.34 8.83
C LEU A 208 -3.45 21.71 9.36
N ASN A 209 -3.98 22.76 8.75
CA ASN A 209 -3.69 24.14 9.12
C ASN A 209 -4.95 24.98 9.00
N LEU A 210 -5.12 25.92 9.94
CA LEU A 210 -6.12 26.97 9.84
C LEU A 210 -5.51 28.18 9.16
N LEU A 211 -6.18 28.73 8.19
CA LEU A 211 -5.95 30.08 7.66
C LEU A 211 -6.95 31.00 8.30
N VAL A 212 -6.47 31.99 9.03
CA VAL A 212 -7.30 32.92 9.78
C VAL A 212 -7.12 34.32 9.21
N SER A 213 -8.24 34.96 8.80
CA SER A 213 -8.28 36.37 8.46
C SER A 213 -8.68 37.17 9.70
N LEU A 214 -7.87 38.15 10.03
CA LEU A 214 -7.95 38.94 11.24
C LEU A 214 -7.94 40.43 10.92
N ARG A 215 -8.55 41.23 11.79
CA ARG A 215 -8.47 42.70 11.70
C ARG A 215 -8.44 43.31 13.11
N TYR A 216 -7.66 44.37 13.31
CA TYR A 216 -7.79 45.22 14.51
C TYR A 216 -9.11 46.00 14.42
N GLU A 217 -9.75 46.20 15.56
CA GLU A 217 -11.04 46.92 15.61
C GLU A 217 -10.96 48.33 14.99
N ASN A 218 -9.80 48.97 15.04
CA ASN A 218 -9.56 50.36 14.60
C ASN A 218 -8.68 50.46 13.34
N ASP A 219 -8.30 49.33 12.73
CA ASP A 219 -7.42 49.28 11.55
C ASP A 219 -8.11 48.59 10.38
N GLY A 220 -8.07 49.21 9.20
CA GLY A 220 -8.87 48.76 8.03
C GLY A 220 -8.30 47.60 7.22
N GLU A 221 -7.03 47.23 7.41
CA GLU A 221 -6.41 46.19 6.57
C GLU A 221 -6.50 44.80 7.20
N PRO A 222 -6.95 43.77 6.44
CA PRO A 222 -7.01 42.41 6.94
C PRO A 222 -5.61 41.81 7.04
N LEU A 223 -5.31 41.20 8.18
CA LEU A 223 -4.12 40.41 8.44
C LEU A 223 -4.42 38.94 8.27
N LEU A 224 -3.46 38.19 7.80
CA LEU A 224 -3.57 36.73 7.67
C LEU A 224 -2.61 36.04 8.64
N ALA A 225 -3.11 34.99 9.27
CA ALA A 225 -2.31 34.12 10.11
C ALA A 225 -2.54 32.65 9.75
N ARG A 226 -1.47 31.89 9.77
CA ARG A 226 -1.53 30.43 9.66
C ARG A 226 -1.37 29.81 11.04
N VAL A 227 -2.25 28.86 11.39
CA VAL A 227 -2.18 28.11 12.65
C VAL A 227 -2.14 26.62 12.34
N LYS A 228 -1.05 25.94 12.70
CA LYS A 228 -0.94 24.48 12.49
C LYS A 228 -1.73 23.74 13.54
N VAL A 229 -2.53 22.75 13.15
CA VAL A 229 -3.17 21.80 14.06
C VAL A 229 -2.12 20.80 14.56
N PRO A 230 -1.87 20.70 15.88
CA PRO A 230 -0.74 19.95 16.45
C PRO A 230 -1.03 18.44 16.54
N ILE A 231 -1.41 17.79 15.45
CA ILE A 231 -1.66 16.35 15.40
C ILE A 231 -0.33 15.59 15.33
N GLY A 232 -0.24 14.48 16.04
CA GLY A 232 0.96 13.65 16.13
C GLY A 232 1.80 13.92 17.37
N GLY A 233 2.90 13.19 17.56
CA GLY A 233 3.74 13.32 18.76
C GLY A 233 3.02 12.98 20.08
N GLY A 234 1.95 12.16 20.00
CA GLY A 234 1.10 11.82 21.14
C GLY A 234 -0.21 12.61 21.21
N MET A 235 -0.40 13.62 20.35
CA MET A 235 -1.66 14.36 20.23
C MET A 235 -2.59 13.70 19.23
N SER A 236 -3.78 13.32 19.69
CA SER A 236 -4.87 12.77 18.87
C SER A 236 -5.51 13.87 18.01
N ARG A 237 -6.04 13.49 16.86
CA ARG A 237 -6.89 14.38 16.07
C ARG A 237 -8.24 14.64 16.72
N TYR A 238 -8.74 13.68 17.46
CA TYR A 238 -10.09 13.77 18.05
C TYR A 238 -10.00 13.94 19.58
N VAL A 239 -10.62 15.01 20.08
CA VAL A 239 -10.77 15.25 21.52
C VAL A 239 -11.97 14.43 22.00
N ARG A 240 -11.74 13.47 22.88
CA ARG A 240 -12.81 12.66 23.47
C ARG A 240 -13.43 13.37 24.67
N LEU A 241 -14.74 13.46 24.73
CA LEU A 241 -15.46 14.05 25.87
C LEU A 241 -15.52 13.08 27.07
N GLY A 242 -14.61 13.27 28.02
CA GLY A 242 -14.53 12.44 29.22
C GLY A 242 -14.41 10.95 28.90
N THR A 243 -15.33 10.14 29.45
CA THR A 243 -15.40 8.70 29.18
C THR A 243 -16.44 8.32 28.11
N SER A 244 -17.15 9.30 27.55
CA SER A 244 -18.18 9.08 26.52
C SER A 244 -17.57 8.55 25.22
N ARG A 245 -18.42 8.15 24.27
CA ARG A 245 -18.00 7.81 22.89
C ARG A 245 -18.26 9.01 21.95
N THR A 246 -18.24 10.24 22.50
CA THR A 246 -18.34 11.50 21.75
C THR A 246 -16.98 12.08 21.53
N PHE A 247 -16.70 12.50 20.32
CA PHE A 247 -15.41 13.00 19.86
C PHE A 247 -15.62 14.32 19.11
N VAL A 248 -14.67 15.25 19.22
CA VAL A 248 -14.67 16.52 18.47
C VAL A 248 -13.36 16.66 17.72
N ASP A 249 -13.41 17.07 16.44
CA ASP A 249 -12.19 17.31 15.65
C ASP A 249 -11.37 18.45 16.28
N LEU A 250 -10.10 18.22 16.49
CA LEU A 250 -9.18 19.19 17.09
C LEU A 250 -9.13 20.50 16.29
N ALA A 251 -9.24 20.45 14.98
CA ALA A 251 -9.29 21.63 14.13
C ALA A 251 -10.56 22.47 14.41
N ASP A 252 -11.69 21.82 14.62
CA ASP A 252 -12.95 22.49 14.97
C ASP A 252 -12.89 23.09 16.39
N VAL A 253 -12.31 22.37 17.34
CA VAL A 253 -12.02 22.92 18.69
C VAL A 253 -11.16 24.18 18.59
N MET A 254 -10.07 24.16 17.81
CA MET A 254 -9.19 25.31 17.64
C MET A 254 -9.88 26.47 16.96
N ALA A 255 -10.64 26.21 15.89
CA ALA A 255 -11.37 27.25 15.16
C ALA A 255 -12.41 27.99 16.04
N ASN A 256 -12.99 27.30 17.04
CA ASN A 256 -13.94 27.89 17.97
C ASN A 256 -13.28 28.50 19.23
N ASN A 257 -11.96 28.54 19.33
CA ASN A 257 -11.20 29.11 20.44
C ASN A 257 -10.07 30.04 19.96
N LEU A 258 -10.22 30.65 18.78
CA LEU A 258 -9.23 31.57 18.20
C LEU A 258 -9.08 32.88 18.97
N ASP A 259 -10.10 33.27 19.74
CA ASP A 259 -10.07 34.43 20.65
C ASP A 259 -8.91 34.35 21.65
N LEU A 260 -8.51 33.15 22.03
CA LEU A 260 -7.36 32.94 22.91
C LEU A 260 -6.01 33.14 22.21
N LEU A 261 -5.94 32.88 20.91
CA LEU A 261 -4.73 33.06 20.11
C LEU A 261 -4.56 34.50 19.62
N PHE A 262 -5.67 35.22 19.41
CA PHE A 262 -5.72 36.56 18.83
C PHE A 262 -6.54 37.53 19.72
N PRO A 263 -6.12 37.80 20.95
CA PRO A 263 -6.87 38.65 21.85
C PRO A 263 -6.98 40.08 21.32
N GLY A 264 -8.18 40.66 21.35
CA GLY A 264 -8.45 42.03 20.89
C GLY A 264 -8.46 42.19 19.37
N MET A 265 -8.56 41.10 18.62
CA MET A 265 -8.71 41.14 17.17
C MET A 265 -10.08 40.57 16.75
N LEU A 266 -10.63 41.10 15.68
CA LEU A 266 -11.81 40.55 15.02
C LEU A 266 -11.40 39.42 14.10
N ILE A 267 -12.01 38.23 14.24
CA ILE A 267 -11.82 37.09 13.36
C ILE A 267 -12.86 37.18 12.25
N GLU A 268 -12.41 37.48 11.03
CA GLU A 268 -13.29 37.62 9.87
C GLU A 268 -13.60 36.31 9.17
N ALA A 269 -12.59 35.43 9.06
CA ALA A 269 -12.73 34.11 8.46
C ALA A 269 -11.71 33.14 9.05
N CYS A 270 -12.12 31.88 9.11
CA CYS A 270 -11.24 30.77 9.45
C CYS A 270 -11.56 29.58 8.52
N SER A 271 -10.57 29.13 7.78
CA SER A 271 -10.73 28.01 6.85
C SER A 271 -9.61 27.00 7.01
N LEU A 272 -9.96 25.73 6.91
CA LEU A 272 -9.01 24.62 7.00
C LEU A 272 -8.34 24.38 5.64
N PHE A 273 -7.03 24.11 5.66
CA PHE A 273 -6.30 23.71 4.48
C PHE A 273 -5.19 22.70 4.78
N ARG A 274 -4.74 22.03 3.73
CA ARG A 274 -3.73 20.98 3.80
C ARG A 274 -2.95 20.88 2.49
N VAL A 275 -1.64 20.63 2.56
CA VAL A 275 -0.80 20.43 1.37
C VAL A 275 -0.31 18.99 1.26
N THR A 276 -0.16 18.51 0.04
CA THR A 276 0.55 17.27 -0.28
C THR A 276 1.82 17.61 -1.04
N ARG A 277 2.97 17.11 -0.57
CA ARG A 277 4.28 17.32 -1.20
C ARG A 277 4.73 16.11 -2.00
N ASN A 278 5.52 16.34 -3.04
CA ASN A 278 6.15 15.27 -3.79
C ASN A 278 7.08 14.43 -2.89
N ALA A 279 7.00 13.10 -3.02
CA ALA A 279 7.89 12.17 -2.34
C ALA A 279 8.92 11.52 -3.30
N VAL A 280 8.94 11.94 -4.57
CA VAL A 280 9.89 11.46 -5.57
C VAL A 280 11.06 12.44 -5.61
N THR A 281 12.20 12.02 -5.08
CA THR A 281 13.49 12.70 -5.20
C THR A 281 14.40 11.70 -5.90
N GLU A 282 14.92 12.05 -7.08
CA GLU A 282 15.91 11.25 -7.79
C GLU A 282 17.28 11.90 -7.57
N ARG A 283 18.25 11.12 -7.08
CA ARG A 283 19.67 11.43 -7.10
C ARG A 283 20.42 10.20 -7.55
N ASP A 284 21.54 10.44 -8.20
CA ASP A 284 22.41 9.37 -8.70
C ASP A 284 23.15 8.73 -7.51
N GLU A 285 22.98 7.43 -7.34
CA GLU A 285 23.59 6.66 -6.25
C GLU A 285 25.08 6.39 -6.51
N GLU A 286 25.48 6.47 -7.78
CA GLU A 286 26.86 6.16 -8.19
C GLU A 286 27.83 7.26 -7.76
N GLU A 287 27.34 8.48 -7.43
CA GLU A 287 28.15 9.62 -7.00
C GLU A 287 28.25 9.76 -5.46
N ALA A 288 27.64 8.85 -4.68
CA ALA A 288 27.62 8.97 -3.22
C ALA A 288 28.79 8.22 -2.56
N ASP A 289 29.64 8.94 -1.86
CA ASP A 289 30.71 8.36 -1.03
C ASP A 289 30.16 7.59 0.19
N ASP A 290 29.03 8.06 0.76
CA ASP A 290 28.28 7.40 1.85
C ASP A 290 26.78 7.38 1.56
N LEU A 291 26.24 6.18 1.36
CA LEU A 291 24.82 5.95 1.07
C LEU A 291 23.92 6.36 2.24
N LEU A 292 24.35 6.17 3.50
CA LEU A 292 23.58 6.57 4.68
C LEU A 292 23.45 8.09 4.77
N GLU A 293 24.56 8.81 4.61
CA GLU A 293 24.56 10.27 4.63
C GLU A 293 23.71 10.84 3.48
N MET A 294 23.84 10.28 2.28
CA MET A 294 23.00 10.67 1.14
C MET A 294 21.51 10.52 1.43
N ILE A 295 21.10 9.39 2.01
CA ILE A 295 19.69 9.16 2.36
C ILE A 295 19.21 10.10 3.46
N GLU A 296 20.03 10.42 4.46
CA GLU A 296 19.70 11.42 5.48
C GLU A 296 19.51 12.83 4.89
N ILE A 297 20.35 13.20 3.93
CA ILE A 297 20.21 14.46 3.17
C ILE A 297 18.92 14.42 2.34
N GLU A 298 18.65 13.31 1.65
CA GLU A 298 17.41 13.14 0.87
C GLU A 298 16.17 13.28 1.76
N LEU A 299 16.17 12.66 2.94
CA LEU A 299 15.06 12.77 3.91
C LEU A 299 14.84 14.20 4.39
N ARG A 300 15.93 14.96 4.61
CA ARG A 300 15.85 16.39 4.93
C ARG A 300 15.27 17.19 3.77
N ASN A 301 15.76 16.97 2.55
CA ASN A 301 15.29 17.67 1.35
C ASN A 301 13.84 17.35 1.00
N ARG A 302 13.38 16.12 1.26
CA ARG A 302 11.98 15.70 1.02
C ARG A 302 10.99 16.52 1.85
N LYS A 303 11.39 17.03 3.01
CA LYS A 303 10.53 17.94 3.80
C LYS A 303 10.17 19.21 3.03
N PHE A 304 11.07 19.68 2.17
CA PHE A 304 10.94 20.89 1.36
C PHE A 304 10.57 20.62 -0.10
N ALA A 305 10.25 19.37 -0.45
CA ALA A 305 9.85 19.01 -1.80
C ALA A 305 8.66 19.84 -2.30
N PRO A 306 8.53 20.08 -3.61
CA PRO A 306 7.43 20.87 -4.18
C PRO A 306 6.06 20.37 -3.73
N VAL A 307 5.14 21.28 -3.51
CA VAL A 307 3.72 20.95 -3.28
C VAL A 307 3.12 20.49 -4.59
N VAL A 308 2.32 19.43 -4.57
CA VAL A 308 1.66 18.84 -5.74
C VAL A 308 0.14 18.88 -5.63
N ARG A 309 -0.40 19.20 -4.46
CA ARG A 309 -1.83 19.38 -4.21
C ARG A 309 -2.05 20.30 -3.01
N LEU A 310 -2.95 21.25 -3.15
CA LEU A 310 -3.55 22.02 -2.07
C LEU A 310 -5.01 21.56 -1.90
N GLN A 311 -5.38 21.14 -0.70
CA GLN A 311 -6.77 20.88 -0.33
C GLN A 311 -7.24 22.00 0.59
N VAL A 312 -8.40 22.56 0.31
CA VAL A 312 -9.03 23.64 1.06
C VAL A 312 -10.46 23.29 1.43
N ASP A 313 -10.93 23.81 2.55
CA ASP A 313 -12.35 23.77 2.86
C ASP A 313 -13.16 24.52 1.77
N LYS A 314 -14.29 23.95 1.33
CA LYS A 314 -15.14 24.54 0.28
C LYS A 314 -15.64 25.95 0.65
N THR A 315 -15.73 26.27 1.94
CA THR A 315 -16.14 27.57 2.44
C THR A 315 -15.03 28.63 2.36
N MET A 316 -13.80 28.27 1.99
CA MET A 316 -12.70 29.21 1.85
C MET A 316 -12.98 30.24 0.76
N LEU A 317 -12.84 31.53 1.12
CA LEU A 317 -13.04 32.62 0.16
C LEU A 317 -12.10 32.48 -1.04
N PRO A 318 -12.59 32.69 -2.28
CA PRO A 318 -11.78 32.57 -3.49
C PRO A 318 -10.48 33.37 -3.47
N LEU A 319 -10.52 34.59 -2.92
CA LEU A 319 -9.33 35.45 -2.77
C LEU A 319 -8.24 34.81 -1.88
N LEU A 320 -8.64 34.19 -0.76
CA LEU A 320 -7.72 33.52 0.16
C LEU A 320 -7.15 32.23 -0.47
N ARG A 321 -7.98 31.51 -1.22
CA ARG A 321 -7.60 30.31 -1.95
C ARG A 321 -6.54 30.62 -3.00
N GLY A 322 -6.80 31.61 -3.86
CA GLY A 322 -5.84 32.06 -4.88
C GLY A 322 -4.54 32.56 -4.29
N ARG A 323 -4.60 33.30 -3.16
CA ARG A 323 -3.39 33.76 -2.45
C ARG A 323 -2.52 32.59 -1.95
N ILE A 324 -3.11 31.61 -1.28
CA ILE A 324 -2.32 30.43 -0.82
C ILE A 324 -1.77 29.64 -2.01
N ALA A 325 -2.54 29.47 -3.08
CA ALA A 325 -2.08 28.76 -4.27
C ALA A 325 -0.84 29.47 -4.88
N ALA A 326 -0.90 30.80 -5.01
CA ALA A 326 0.21 31.59 -5.52
C ALA A 326 1.46 31.50 -4.63
N GLU A 327 1.32 31.62 -3.30
CA GLU A 327 2.42 31.50 -2.34
C GLU A 327 3.07 30.09 -2.35
N LEU A 328 2.33 29.07 -2.71
CA LEU A 328 2.81 27.69 -2.81
C LEU A 328 3.32 27.35 -4.23
N GLY A 329 3.21 28.29 -5.19
CA GLY A 329 3.60 28.06 -6.59
C GLY A 329 2.71 27.05 -7.31
N LEU A 330 1.41 27.02 -7.01
CA LEU A 330 0.43 26.10 -7.56
C LEU A 330 -0.48 26.77 -8.58
N ASP A 331 -0.93 25.99 -9.56
CA ASP A 331 -2.02 26.38 -10.45
C ASP A 331 -3.36 26.24 -9.72
N GLU A 332 -4.14 27.32 -9.65
CA GLU A 332 -5.40 27.35 -8.89
C GLU A 332 -6.44 26.37 -9.45
N THR A 333 -6.43 26.11 -10.75
CA THR A 333 -7.41 25.22 -11.39
C THR A 333 -6.99 23.75 -11.38
N ALA A 334 -5.68 23.48 -11.52
CA ALA A 334 -5.16 22.12 -11.64
C ALA A 334 -4.72 21.50 -10.30
N ASP A 335 -4.31 22.33 -9.32
CA ASP A 335 -3.64 21.86 -8.10
C ASP A 335 -4.41 22.10 -6.82
N VAL A 336 -5.51 22.87 -6.88
CA VAL A 336 -6.34 23.19 -5.74
C VAL A 336 -7.63 22.36 -5.76
N PHE A 337 -7.90 21.69 -4.67
CA PHE A 337 -9.04 20.79 -4.48
C PHE A 337 -9.92 21.28 -3.34
N GLU A 338 -11.12 21.70 -3.65
CA GLU A 338 -12.13 22.03 -2.65
C GLU A 338 -12.69 20.75 -2.04
N ALA A 339 -12.60 20.62 -0.72
CA ALA A 339 -13.16 19.51 0.01
C ALA A 339 -14.52 19.88 0.61
N GLU A 340 -15.52 19.06 0.33
CA GLU A 340 -16.78 19.06 1.07
C GLU A 340 -16.60 18.20 2.33
N GLY A 341 -16.80 18.79 3.51
CA GLY A 341 -16.67 18.12 4.79
C GLY A 341 -15.22 17.96 5.27
N MET A 342 -14.92 16.83 5.89
CA MET A 342 -13.68 16.62 6.64
C MET A 342 -12.44 16.48 5.75
N LEU A 343 -11.45 17.34 5.93
CA LEU A 343 -10.09 17.20 5.38
C LEU A 343 -9.29 16.14 6.15
N GLY A 344 -8.35 15.47 5.49
CA GLY A 344 -7.45 14.52 6.15
C GLY A 344 -8.15 13.28 6.72
N GLN A 345 -9.11 12.73 6.00
CA GLN A 345 -9.95 11.58 6.42
C GLN A 345 -9.15 10.30 6.76
N ARG A 346 -7.86 10.22 6.41
CA ARG A 346 -6.96 9.14 6.86
C ARG A 346 -6.92 9.01 8.39
N ASP A 347 -7.15 10.11 9.11
CA ASP A 347 -7.09 10.16 10.57
C ASP A 347 -8.36 9.57 11.23
N LEU A 348 -9.43 9.29 10.45
CA LEU A 348 -10.56 8.48 10.88
C LEU A 348 -10.14 7.08 11.36
N MET A 349 -8.91 6.68 11.05
CA MET A 349 -8.31 5.46 11.60
C MET A 349 -8.32 5.45 13.14
N GLU A 350 -8.20 6.60 13.81
CA GLU A 350 -8.28 6.69 15.28
C GLU A 350 -9.65 6.25 15.80
N ILE A 351 -10.72 6.65 15.14
CA ILE A 351 -12.10 6.24 15.47
C ILE A 351 -12.34 4.76 15.10
N ALA A 352 -11.86 4.35 13.93
CA ALA A 352 -12.00 2.97 13.47
C ALA A 352 -11.28 1.95 14.38
N LEU A 353 -10.24 2.37 15.09
CA LEU A 353 -9.49 1.54 16.01
C LEU A 353 -10.05 1.49 17.44
N LEU A 354 -11.14 2.21 17.74
CA LEU A 354 -11.81 2.12 19.05
C LEU A 354 -12.12 0.66 19.41
N ASP A 355 -11.95 0.32 20.68
CA ASP A 355 -12.26 -1.02 21.19
C ASP A 355 -13.76 -1.17 21.46
N ILE A 356 -14.51 -1.48 20.40
CA ILE A 356 -15.97 -1.70 20.40
C ILE A 356 -16.21 -2.97 19.61
N PRO A 357 -16.14 -4.16 20.27
CA PRO A 357 -16.18 -5.45 19.59
C PRO A 357 -17.44 -5.68 18.73
N GLU A 358 -18.58 -5.13 19.15
CA GLU A 358 -19.85 -5.25 18.42
C GLU A 358 -19.88 -4.54 17.05
N LEU A 359 -18.98 -3.61 16.82
CA LEU A 359 -18.83 -2.85 15.56
C LEU A 359 -17.62 -3.26 14.72
N LYS A 360 -16.96 -4.36 15.09
CA LYS A 360 -15.71 -4.86 14.44
C LYS A 360 -15.84 -6.31 14.01
N ASP A 361 -14.95 -6.71 13.12
CA ASP A 361 -14.72 -8.12 12.84
C ASP A 361 -14.34 -8.88 14.12
N PRO A 362 -14.80 -10.13 14.29
CA PRO A 362 -14.33 -10.97 15.38
C PRO A 362 -12.79 -11.02 15.42
N PRO A 363 -12.17 -10.94 16.61
CA PRO A 363 -10.71 -11.03 16.72
C PRO A 363 -10.19 -12.31 16.04
N HIS A 364 -9.19 -12.17 15.17
CA HIS A 364 -8.53 -13.31 14.55
C HIS A 364 -7.21 -13.61 15.27
N ALA A 365 -7.13 -14.81 15.86
CA ALA A 365 -5.90 -15.35 16.42
C ALA A 365 -5.29 -16.34 15.42
N PRO A 366 -4.13 -16.03 14.82
CA PRO A 366 -3.47 -16.93 13.88
C PRO A 366 -3.21 -18.30 14.50
N ALA A 367 -3.58 -19.38 13.82
CA ALA A 367 -3.40 -20.74 14.28
C ALA A 367 -1.92 -21.15 14.28
N GLN A 368 -1.54 -22.08 15.15
CA GLN A 368 -0.21 -22.68 15.04
C GLN A 368 -0.13 -23.53 13.76
N PRO A 369 0.89 -23.33 12.89
CA PRO A 369 1.04 -24.17 11.72
C PRO A 369 1.24 -25.64 12.10
N VAL A 370 0.54 -26.53 11.41
CA VAL A 370 0.51 -27.96 11.76
C VAL A 370 1.90 -28.61 11.71
N ASP A 371 2.69 -28.27 10.71
CA ASP A 371 4.05 -28.78 10.53
C ASP A 371 5.00 -28.35 11.67
N PHE A 372 4.66 -27.29 12.40
CA PHE A 372 5.41 -26.76 13.55
C PHE A 372 4.94 -27.29 14.92
N LEU A 373 3.98 -28.21 14.93
CA LEU A 373 3.50 -28.91 16.14
C LEU A 373 4.53 -29.96 16.66
N THR A 374 5.78 -29.57 16.76
CA THR A 374 6.85 -30.47 17.24
C THR A 374 7.37 -30.04 18.62
N GLU A 375 7.71 -30.98 19.48
CA GLU A 375 8.32 -30.72 20.80
C GLU A 375 9.84 -30.48 20.70
N GLY A 376 10.41 -30.78 19.54
CA GLY A 376 11.83 -30.65 19.27
C GLY A 376 12.25 -29.35 18.66
N ASN A 377 13.54 -29.22 18.40
CA ASN A 377 14.16 -28.13 17.70
C ASN A 377 13.61 -28.04 16.27
N ILE A 378 13.36 -26.81 15.80
CA ILE A 378 12.76 -26.55 14.48
C ILE A 378 13.60 -27.12 13.32
N PHE A 379 14.92 -27.14 13.46
CA PHE A 379 15.82 -27.69 12.42
C PHE A 379 15.63 -29.20 12.24
N HIS A 380 15.26 -29.92 13.29
CA HIS A 380 14.89 -31.34 13.17
C HIS A 380 13.57 -31.47 12.42
N ALA A 381 12.59 -30.64 12.76
CA ALA A 381 11.29 -30.66 12.06
C ALA A 381 11.45 -30.36 10.56
N ILE A 382 12.23 -29.35 10.19
CA ILE A 382 12.50 -29.01 8.77
C ILE A 382 13.21 -30.17 8.06
N ARG A 383 14.22 -30.79 8.72
CA ARG A 383 14.95 -31.93 8.13
C ARG A 383 14.05 -33.13 7.90
N ASP A 384 13.18 -33.44 8.88
CA ASP A 384 12.32 -34.60 8.82
C ASP A 384 11.17 -34.42 7.80
N ALA A 385 10.63 -33.19 7.68
CA ALA A 385 9.60 -32.84 6.70
C ALA A 385 10.18 -32.50 5.32
N LYS A 386 11.49 -32.19 5.23
CA LYS A 386 12.21 -31.61 4.09
C LYS A 386 11.73 -30.19 3.76
N ASN A 387 10.43 -30.00 3.58
CA ASN A 387 9.80 -28.73 3.25
C ASN A 387 8.59 -28.50 4.18
N MET A 388 8.44 -27.27 4.69
CA MET A 388 7.31 -26.83 5.52
C MET A 388 6.83 -25.48 4.98
N LEU A 389 5.52 -25.24 4.98
CA LEU A 389 4.93 -23.99 4.51
C LEU A 389 4.13 -23.36 5.66
N ALA A 390 4.27 -22.05 5.83
CA ALA A 390 3.40 -21.26 6.68
C ALA A 390 2.63 -20.23 5.84
N HIS A 391 1.32 -20.05 6.12
CA HIS A 391 0.45 -19.12 5.42
C HIS A 391 -0.12 -18.09 6.40
N HIS A 392 0.48 -16.89 6.42
CA HIS A 392 0.03 -15.76 7.23
C HIS A 392 -1.15 -15.05 6.56
N PRO A 393 -2.06 -14.41 7.30
CA PRO A 393 -2.21 -14.36 8.76
C PRO A 393 -2.97 -15.56 9.33
N PHE A 394 -3.36 -16.53 8.52
CA PHE A 394 -4.13 -17.70 8.94
C PHE A 394 -3.33 -18.55 9.94
N GLU A 395 -2.01 -18.62 9.71
CA GLU A 395 -1.05 -19.27 10.58
C GLU A 395 -0.06 -18.27 11.20
N SER A 396 0.40 -18.59 12.42
CA SER A 396 1.17 -17.70 13.28
C SER A 396 2.60 -17.45 12.78
N PHE A 397 2.92 -16.19 12.48
CA PHE A 397 4.28 -15.72 12.21
C PHE A 397 5.22 -15.96 13.41
N GLN A 398 4.72 -15.73 14.62
CA GLN A 398 5.49 -15.92 15.84
C GLN A 398 5.90 -17.40 16.06
N GLN A 399 5.01 -18.34 15.74
CA GLN A 399 5.24 -19.77 15.94
C GLN A 399 5.95 -20.43 14.74
N SER A 400 6.19 -19.71 13.67
CA SER A 400 6.94 -20.13 12.49
C SER A 400 8.22 -19.32 12.31
N VAL A 401 8.16 -18.14 11.76
CA VAL A 401 9.33 -17.32 11.38
C VAL A 401 10.11 -16.84 12.61
N GLU A 402 9.44 -16.27 13.62
CA GLU A 402 10.14 -15.83 14.83
C GLU A 402 10.72 -17.01 15.60
N ARG A 403 10.01 -18.16 15.65
CA ARG A 403 10.53 -19.40 16.23
C ARG A 403 11.80 -19.86 15.51
N PHE A 404 11.83 -19.84 14.20
CA PHE A 404 13.00 -20.20 13.40
C PHE A 404 14.21 -19.35 13.76
N LEU A 405 14.04 -18.03 13.84
CA LEU A 405 15.12 -17.10 14.19
C LEU A 405 15.53 -17.22 15.68
N ARG A 406 14.57 -17.35 16.57
CA ARG A 406 14.83 -17.53 18.01
C ARG A 406 15.65 -18.79 18.30
N GLU A 407 15.24 -19.91 17.70
CA GLU A 407 15.97 -21.17 17.86
C GLU A 407 17.34 -21.11 17.14
N ALA A 408 17.43 -20.45 15.98
CA ALA A 408 18.72 -20.20 15.32
C ALA A 408 19.67 -19.39 16.21
N ALA A 409 19.16 -18.39 16.92
CA ALA A 409 19.96 -17.55 17.81
C ALA A 409 20.50 -18.31 19.02
N SER A 410 19.77 -19.28 19.54
CA SER A 410 20.09 -20.02 20.78
C SER A 410 20.78 -21.35 20.54
N ASP A 411 20.60 -22.00 19.39
CA ASP A 411 21.16 -23.34 19.10
C ASP A 411 22.70 -23.28 18.97
N PRO A 412 23.47 -24.00 19.82
CA PRO A 412 24.93 -23.99 19.81
C PRO A 412 25.54 -24.55 18.51
N LYS A 413 24.78 -25.33 17.74
CA LYS A 413 25.20 -25.91 16.47
C LYS A 413 25.07 -24.90 15.29
N VAL A 414 24.29 -23.83 15.43
CA VAL A 414 24.20 -22.76 14.42
C VAL A 414 25.48 -21.96 14.40
N ARG A 415 26.07 -21.81 13.21
CA ARG A 415 27.34 -21.10 12.97
C ARG A 415 27.13 -19.73 12.35
N ALA A 416 26.16 -19.63 11.41
CA ALA A 416 25.90 -18.37 10.70
C ALA A 416 24.40 -18.18 10.43
N ILE A 417 24.00 -16.91 10.40
CA ILE A 417 22.67 -16.46 9.97
C ILE A 417 22.84 -15.33 8.96
N LYS A 418 22.27 -15.47 7.78
CA LYS A 418 22.22 -14.42 6.77
C LYS A 418 20.76 -14.10 6.48
N THR A 419 20.37 -12.82 6.42
CA THR A 419 18.97 -12.43 6.18
C THR A 419 18.87 -11.11 5.44
N THR A 420 17.77 -10.91 4.70
CA THR A 420 17.42 -9.64 4.10
C THR A 420 16.33 -8.96 4.94
N LEU A 421 16.44 -7.66 5.17
CA LEU A 421 15.43 -6.85 5.87
C LEU A 421 15.03 -5.67 4.99
N TYR A 422 13.72 -5.45 4.84
CA TYR A 422 13.15 -4.36 4.03
C TYR A 422 12.38 -3.36 4.89
N ARG A 423 11.45 -3.85 5.71
CA ARG A 423 10.65 -3.09 6.69
C ARG A 423 10.68 -3.81 8.01
N THR A 424 10.94 -3.07 9.07
CA THR A 424 10.98 -3.62 10.43
C THR A 424 10.15 -2.76 11.37
N SER A 425 9.49 -3.38 12.34
CA SER A 425 8.75 -2.64 13.37
C SER A 425 9.70 -1.89 14.31
N LYS A 426 9.20 -0.85 14.98
CA LYS A 426 9.97 -0.10 16.02
C LYS A 426 10.49 -1.01 17.14
N ASP A 427 9.78 -2.11 17.43
CA ASP A 427 10.15 -3.12 18.42
C ASP A 427 10.14 -4.51 17.77
N SER A 428 11.10 -4.75 16.86
CA SER A 428 11.18 -5.98 16.07
C SER A 428 11.85 -7.11 16.83
N ASP A 429 11.10 -8.17 17.15
CA ASP A 429 11.65 -9.41 17.74
C ASP A 429 12.60 -10.11 16.77
N VAL A 430 12.40 -9.98 15.47
CA VAL A 430 13.35 -10.46 14.44
C VAL A 430 14.74 -9.85 14.68
N ILE A 431 14.85 -8.54 14.85
CA ILE A 431 16.14 -7.87 15.11
C ILE A 431 16.69 -8.26 16.49
N LYS A 432 15.85 -8.39 17.52
CA LYS A 432 16.29 -8.86 18.84
C LYS A 432 16.92 -10.24 18.75
N HIS A 433 16.35 -11.16 17.97
CA HIS A 433 16.91 -12.49 17.77
C HIS A 433 18.24 -12.46 17.01
N LEU A 434 18.38 -11.60 15.99
CA LEU A 434 19.66 -11.43 15.26
C LEU A 434 20.76 -10.86 16.17
N VAL A 435 20.44 -9.86 16.99
CA VAL A 435 21.38 -9.31 18.00
C VAL A 435 21.74 -10.38 19.04
N HIS A 436 20.78 -11.17 19.49
CA HIS A 436 21.06 -12.28 20.41
C HIS A 436 21.97 -13.34 19.77
N ALA A 437 21.76 -13.66 18.49
CA ALA A 437 22.64 -14.58 17.75
C ALA A 437 24.09 -14.08 17.69
N ALA A 438 24.30 -12.81 17.35
CA ALA A 438 25.63 -12.20 17.31
C ALA A 438 26.33 -12.23 18.69
N ARG A 439 25.58 -11.89 19.76
CA ARG A 439 26.09 -11.99 21.14
C ARG A 439 26.45 -13.41 21.58
N ASN A 440 25.80 -14.42 20.99
CA ASN A 440 26.11 -15.83 21.18
C ASN A 440 27.26 -16.32 20.27
N GLY A 441 28.02 -15.39 19.66
CA GLY A 441 29.23 -15.69 18.85
C GLY A 441 28.93 -16.24 17.46
N LYS A 442 27.70 -16.10 16.94
CA LYS A 442 27.35 -16.55 15.59
C LYS A 442 27.72 -15.48 14.57
N GLN A 443 28.13 -15.91 13.37
CA GLN A 443 28.32 -15.00 12.25
C GLN A 443 26.93 -14.54 11.75
N VAL A 444 26.61 -13.25 11.90
CA VAL A 444 25.33 -12.69 11.46
C VAL A 444 25.59 -11.65 10.39
N ALA A 445 24.97 -11.81 9.21
CA ALA A 445 25.02 -10.85 8.12
C ALA A 445 23.59 -10.44 7.74
N VAL A 446 23.36 -9.14 7.64
CA VAL A 446 22.06 -8.55 7.31
C VAL A 446 22.21 -7.67 6.08
N VAL A 447 21.44 -7.95 5.05
CA VAL A 447 21.27 -7.03 3.92
C VAL A 447 20.03 -6.18 4.21
N LEU A 448 20.23 -4.91 4.51
CA LEU A 448 19.19 -3.97 4.89
C LEU A 448 18.87 -3.03 3.72
N GLU A 449 17.61 -2.98 3.29
CA GLU A 449 17.15 -2.03 2.27
C GLU A 449 16.86 -0.68 2.91
N LEU A 450 17.76 0.28 2.73
CA LEU A 450 17.60 1.62 3.30
C LEU A 450 16.51 2.45 2.63
N LYS A 451 16.29 2.25 1.32
CA LYS A 451 15.30 2.99 0.51
C LYS A 451 13.88 2.41 0.60
N ALA A 452 13.54 1.81 1.73
CA ALA A 452 12.15 1.44 2.01
C ALA A 452 11.33 2.71 2.29
N ARG A 453 10.63 3.22 1.27
CA ARG A 453 9.90 4.52 1.33
C ARG A 453 9.04 4.64 2.57
N PHE A 454 9.23 5.74 3.30
CA PHE A 454 8.63 6.12 4.58
C PHE A 454 9.15 5.35 5.81
N ASP A 455 10.06 4.39 5.65
CA ASP A 455 10.69 3.64 6.74
C ASP A 455 12.21 3.88 6.82
N GLU A 456 12.74 4.77 5.98
CA GLU A 456 14.17 5.02 5.84
C GLU A 456 14.83 5.39 7.18
N GLU A 457 14.25 6.33 7.91
CA GLU A 457 14.78 6.79 9.22
C GLU A 457 14.78 5.65 10.26
N ALA A 458 13.76 4.78 10.23
CA ALA A 458 13.71 3.62 11.12
C ALA A 458 14.80 2.60 10.75
N ASN A 459 15.02 2.38 9.46
CA ASN A 459 16.03 1.44 8.98
C ASN A 459 17.46 1.93 9.28
N ILE A 460 17.75 3.23 9.16
CA ILE A 460 19.05 3.83 9.57
C ILE A 460 19.32 3.58 11.05
N ARG A 461 18.35 3.84 11.93
CA ARG A 461 18.49 3.57 13.37
C ARG A 461 18.75 2.10 13.67
N TRP A 462 18.11 1.19 12.93
CA TRP A 462 18.32 -0.24 13.08
C TRP A 462 19.69 -0.69 12.57
N ALA A 463 20.18 -0.14 11.46
CA ALA A 463 21.52 -0.40 10.97
C ALA A 463 22.57 -0.16 12.06
N SER A 464 22.61 1.06 12.62
CA SER A 464 23.54 1.44 13.68
C SER A 464 23.43 0.56 14.93
N ARG A 465 22.21 0.11 15.28
CA ARG A 465 22.01 -0.79 16.43
C ARG A 465 22.57 -2.19 16.17
N MET A 466 22.40 -2.72 14.96
CA MET A 466 22.90 -4.03 14.57
C MET A 466 24.42 -4.04 14.46
N GLU A 467 25.03 -3.02 13.87
CA GLU A 467 26.49 -2.85 13.77
C GLU A 467 27.16 -2.80 15.15
N ARG A 468 26.59 -2.03 16.11
CA ARG A 468 27.08 -2.01 17.49
C ARG A 468 26.99 -3.36 18.20
N ALA A 469 26.13 -4.26 17.72
CA ALA A 469 26.00 -5.62 18.25
C ALA A 469 26.96 -6.61 17.56
N GLY A 470 27.81 -6.16 16.61
CA GLY A 470 28.75 -6.99 15.87
C GLY A 470 28.13 -7.73 14.68
N ILE A 471 27.00 -7.26 14.16
CA ILE A 471 26.35 -7.79 12.95
C ILE A 471 26.97 -7.11 11.73
N HIS A 472 27.28 -7.89 10.70
CA HIS A 472 27.69 -7.35 9.40
C HIS A 472 26.45 -6.83 8.65
N VAL A 473 26.27 -5.52 8.58
CA VAL A 473 25.20 -4.87 7.84
C VAL A 473 25.71 -4.42 6.48
N THR A 474 24.95 -4.71 5.43
CA THR A 474 25.20 -4.24 4.06
C THR A 474 23.92 -3.69 3.47
N TYR A 475 24.02 -2.79 2.50
CA TYR A 475 22.89 -2.02 1.95
C TYR A 475 22.48 -2.47 0.54
N GLY A 476 22.79 -3.71 0.21
CA GLY A 476 22.44 -4.33 -1.07
C GLY A 476 23.39 -3.96 -2.21
N VAL A 477 22.88 -4.02 -3.43
CA VAL A 477 23.63 -3.80 -4.66
C VAL A 477 23.30 -2.40 -5.21
N VAL A 478 24.33 -1.61 -5.52
CA VAL A 478 24.19 -0.28 -6.12
C VAL A 478 23.32 -0.34 -7.39
N GLY A 479 22.41 0.60 -7.54
CA GLY A 479 21.48 0.68 -8.67
C GLY A 479 20.32 -0.33 -8.64
N LEU A 480 20.32 -1.30 -7.71
CA LEU A 480 19.26 -2.31 -7.56
C LEU A 480 18.67 -2.26 -6.16
N LYS A 481 17.34 -2.29 -6.10
CA LYS A 481 16.62 -2.37 -4.83
C LYS A 481 16.51 -3.81 -4.35
N THR A 482 16.95 -4.11 -3.12
CA THR A 482 16.83 -5.45 -2.53
C THR A 482 15.40 -5.66 -2.03
N HIS A 483 14.63 -6.54 -2.71
CA HIS A 483 13.25 -6.80 -2.34
C HIS A 483 12.96 -8.26 -1.96
N THR A 484 13.99 -9.11 -1.97
CA THR A 484 13.89 -10.51 -1.52
C THR A 484 13.58 -10.61 -0.02
N LYS A 485 12.87 -11.65 0.39
CA LYS A 485 12.59 -11.98 1.77
C LYS A 485 13.12 -13.38 2.05
N ILE A 486 14.41 -13.43 2.38
CA ILE A 486 15.16 -14.68 2.52
C ILE A 486 15.99 -14.67 3.80
N THR A 487 16.05 -15.83 4.44
CA THR A 487 16.95 -16.10 5.58
C THR A 487 17.63 -17.42 5.36
N LEU A 488 18.96 -17.47 5.56
CA LEU A 488 19.79 -18.66 5.48
C LEU A 488 20.48 -18.89 6.82
N VAL A 489 20.25 -20.05 7.43
CA VAL A 489 20.90 -20.50 8.65
C VAL A 489 21.85 -21.63 8.31
N VAL A 490 23.12 -21.51 8.67
CA VAL A 490 24.13 -22.55 8.52
C VAL A 490 24.36 -23.23 9.87
N ARG A 491 24.06 -24.52 9.95
CA ARG A 491 24.13 -25.32 11.17
C ARG A 491 25.07 -26.51 10.99
N HIS A 492 25.83 -26.83 12.02
CA HIS A 492 26.67 -28.03 12.04
C HIS A 492 25.84 -29.22 12.53
N ASP A 493 25.32 -30.03 11.62
CA ASP A 493 24.60 -31.25 11.88
C ASP A 493 25.57 -32.43 12.06
N TYR A 494 25.04 -33.65 12.25
CA TYR A 494 25.87 -34.84 12.45
C TYR A 494 26.67 -35.24 11.22
N ASP A 495 26.18 -34.87 10.04
CA ASP A 495 26.75 -35.15 8.71
C ASP A 495 27.55 -33.94 8.12
N GLY A 496 27.78 -32.89 8.92
CA GLY A 496 28.52 -31.69 8.51
C GLY A 496 27.67 -30.42 8.51
N LEU A 497 28.09 -29.43 7.73
CA LEU A 497 27.39 -28.17 7.62
C LEU A 497 26.15 -28.33 6.74
N ARG A 498 24.99 -28.05 7.30
CA ARG A 498 23.71 -28.03 6.59
C ARG A 498 23.12 -26.61 6.55
N ARG A 499 22.48 -26.29 5.43
CA ARG A 499 21.80 -25.02 5.19
C ARG A 499 20.30 -25.21 5.44
N TYR A 500 19.74 -24.31 6.22
CA TYR A 500 18.29 -24.20 6.45
C TYR A 500 17.84 -22.84 5.95
N ALA A 501 16.86 -22.83 5.09
CA ALA A 501 16.39 -21.64 4.42
C ALA A 501 14.95 -21.30 4.78
N HIS A 502 14.66 -20.01 4.87
CA HIS A 502 13.31 -19.49 4.82
C HIS A 502 13.20 -18.53 3.63
N ILE A 503 12.21 -18.75 2.75
CA ILE A 503 11.95 -17.93 1.56
C ILE A 503 10.49 -17.53 1.61
N ALA A 504 10.21 -16.21 1.60
CA ALA A 504 8.87 -15.70 1.79
C ALA A 504 8.41 -14.74 0.69
N THR A 505 7.10 -14.61 0.58
CA THR A 505 6.46 -13.57 -0.23
C THR A 505 6.40 -12.23 0.53
N GLY A 506 6.31 -12.27 1.86
CA GLY A 506 6.13 -11.14 2.76
C GLY A 506 7.35 -10.75 3.59
N ASN A 507 7.34 -9.52 4.08
CA ASN A 507 8.41 -8.94 4.89
C ASN A 507 8.52 -9.57 6.28
N TYR A 508 9.70 -9.49 6.89
CA TYR A 508 9.96 -9.90 8.29
C TYR A 508 9.41 -8.86 9.29
N HIS A 509 8.08 -8.71 9.31
CA HIS A 509 7.39 -7.71 10.13
C HIS A 509 6.12 -8.31 10.77
N ALA A 510 6.15 -8.58 12.07
CA ALA A 510 5.06 -9.25 12.80
C ALA A 510 3.71 -8.52 12.70
N GLY A 511 3.71 -7.19 12.63
CA GLY A 511 2.50 -6.40 12.46
C GLY A 511 1.84 -6.61 11.10
N THR A 512 2.61 -6.54 10.00
CA THR A 512 2.07 -6.77 8.65
C THR A 512 1.66 -8.22 8.45
N ALA A 513 2.36 -9.18 9.06
CA ALA A 513 2.02 -10.61 9.02
C ALA A 513 0.67 -10.97 9.68
N ARG A 514 0.02 -10.02 10.38
CA ARG A 514 -1.34 -10.16 10.91
C ARG A 514 -2.41 -9.57 9.99
N LEU A 515 -2.00 -8.78 9.01
CA LEU A 515 -2.90 -8.00 8.14
C LEU A 515 -2.77 -8.38 6.66
N TYR A 516 -1.64 -8.95 6.25
CA TYR A 516 -1.32 -9.30 4.86
C TYR A 516 -1.29 -10.82 4.71
N THR A 517 -1.82 -11.30 3.59
CA THR A 517 -1.68 -12.71 3.26
C THR A 517 -0.29 -12.95 2.66
N ASP A 518 0.50 -13.83 3.28
CA ASP A 518 1.85 -14.14 2.84
C ASP A 518 2.21 -15.60 3.07
N LEU A 519 3.06 -16.15 2.20
CA LEU A 519 3.58 -17.49 2.28
C LEU A 519 5.05 -17.51 2.68
N GLY A 520 5.46 -18.46 3.50
CA GLY A 520 6.85 -18.70 3.89
C GLY A 520 7.21 -20.17 3.80
N LEU A 521 8.15 -20.51 2.90
CA LEU A 521 8.73 -21.84 2.77
C LEU A 521 9.92 -21.98 3.71
N PHE A 522 9.95 -23.06 4.50
CA PHE A 522 11.11 -23.52 5.26
C PHE A 522 11.64 -24.80 4.63
N THR A 523 12.91 -24.82 4.28
CA THR A 523 13.54 -25.96 3.60
C THR A 523 14.98 -26.19 4.03
N CYS A 524 15.45 -27.41 3.88
CA CYS A 524 16.86 -27.75 3.99
C CYS A 524 17.39 -28.40 2.69
N ASP A 525 16.72 -28.12 1.55
CA ASP A 525 17.19 -28.54 0.24
C ASP A 525 18.57 -27.95 -0.06
N ASP A 526 19.50 -28.80 -0.47
CA ASP A 526 20.91 -28.41 -0.65
C ASP A 526 21.11 -27.52 -1.88
N ALA A 527 20.35 -27.71 -2.95
CA ALA A 527 20.43 -26.88 -4.16
C ALA A 527 19.87 -25.46 -3.87
N VAL A 528 18.73 -25.34 -3.20
CA VAL A 528 18.19 -24.07 -2.72
C VAL A 528 19.18 -23.40 -1.75
N GLY A 529 19.77 -24.14 -0.84
CA GLY A 529 20.76 -23.62 0.11
C GLY A 529 22.03 -23.10 -0.56
N ARG A 530 22.49 -23.77 -1.63
CA ARG A 530 23.62 -23.31 -2.45
C ARG A 530 23.26 -22.02 -3.20
N ASP A 531 22.11 -22.01 -3.85
CA ASP A 531 21.65 -20.82 -4.58
C ASP A 531 21.52 -19.60 -3.67
N LEU A 532 20.97 -19.77 -2.46
CA LEU A 532 20.91 -18.68 -1.48
C LEU A 532 22.28 -18.23 -1.00
N THR A 533 23.26 -19.15 -0.90
CA THR A 533 24.63 -18.75 -0.55
C THR A 533 25.23 -17.84 -1.62
N GLU A 534 25.08 -18.20 -2.90
CA GLU A 534 25.53 -17.37 -4.03
C GLU A 534 24.77 -16.03 -4.09
N LEU A 535 23.45 -16.05 -3.80
CA LEU A 535 22.65 -14.84 -3.77
C LEU A 535 23.08 -13.88 -2.65
N PHE A 536 23.33 -14.39 -1.44
CA PHE A 536 23.86 -13.56 -0.35
C PHE A 536 25.24 -13.00 -0.68
N ASN A 537 26.12 -13.78 -1.31
CA ASN A 537 27.42 -13.28 -1.75
C ASN A 537 27.25 -12.14 -2.78
N TYR A 538 26.33 -12.27 -3.73
CA TYR A 538 25.99 -11.18 -4.65
C TYR A 538 25.46 -9.93 -3.93
N LEU A 539 24.52 -10.10 -2.99
CA LEU A 539 23.91 -9.00 -2.25
C LEU A 539 24.91 -8.25 -1.35
N THR A 540 25.94 -8.93 -0.85
CA THR A 540 26.92 -8.35 0.06
C THR A 540 28.17 -7.78 -0.63
N THR A 541 28.46 -8.23 -1.85
CA THR A 541 29.69 -7.81 -2.57
C THR A 541 29.39 -6.98 -3.83
N GLY A 542 28.17 -7.06 -4.36
CA GLY A 542 27.80 -6.47 -5.65
C GLY A 542 28.35 -7.23 -6.88
N TYR A 543 29.24 -8.21 -6.69
CA TYR A 543 29.83 -8.98 -7.79
C TYR A 543 28.83 -9.97 -8.38
N LYS A 544 28.58 -9.88 -9.69
CA LYS A 544 27.70 -10.80 -10.40
C LYS A 544 28.22 -12.24 -10.30
N PRO A 545 27.41 -13.18 -9.78
CA PRO A 545 27.83 -14.57 -9.66
C PRO A 545 28.10 -15.18 -11.04
N ARG A 546 29.22 -15.89 -11.15
CA ARG A 546 29.59 -16.62 -12.38
C ARG A 546 28.74 -17.87 -12.58
N ARG A 547 28.28 -18.49 -11.49
CA ARG A 547 27.45 -19.69 -11.52
C ARG A 547 25.99 -19.34 -11.84
N LYS A 548 25.30 -20.27 -12.51
CA LYS A 548 23.86 -20.20 -12.69
C LYS A 548 23.19 -20.72 -11.43
N TYR A 549 22.07 -20.09 -11.01
CA TYR A 549 21.19 -20.64 -9.99
C TYR A 549 20.59 -21.95 -10.48
N GLN A 550 20.48 -22.96 -9.62
CA GLN A 550 20.01 -24.30 -9.97
C GLN A 550 18.48 -24.42 -9.85
N GLN A 551 17.94 -23.83 -8.78
CA GLN A 551 16.52 -23.90 -8.43
C GLN A 551 15.85 -22.53 -8.43
N LEU A 552 16.53 -21.50 -7.90
CA LEU A 552 15.95 -20.19 -7.74
C LEU A 552 15.91 -19.40 -9.05
N LEU A 553 14.77 -18.77 -9.34
CA LEU A 553 14.68 -17.76 -10.39
C LEU A 553 14.92 -16.37 -9.79
N VAL A 554 16.03 -15.75 -10.15
CA VAL A 554 16.50 -14.49 -9.54
C VAL A 554 16.43 -13.34 -10.55
N ALA A 555 15.76 -12.24 -10.18
CA ALA A 555 15.80 -10.98 -10.92
C ALA A 555 17.01 -10.12 -10.46
N PRO A 556 17.53 -9.25 -11.34
CA PRO A 556 17.13 -9.02 -12.74
C PRO A 556 17.74 -10.01 -13.72
N LYS A 557 18.53 -10.98 -13.26
CA LYS A 557 19.41 -11.79 -14.10
C LYS A 557 18.70 -12.77 -15.02
N GLN A 558 17.71 -13.52 -14.49
CA GLN A 558 17.11 -14.64 -15.23
C GLN A 558 15.59 -14.78 -15.06
N LEU A 559 14.99 -14.13 -14.08
CA LEU A 559 13.60 -14.39 -13.70
C LEU A 559 12.63 -14.07 -14.85
N LYS A 560 12.76 -12.91 -15.49
CA LYS A 560 11.89 -12.51 -16.63
C LYS A 560 12.00 -13.50 -17.80
N ALA A 561 13.23 -13.85 -18.18
CA ALA A 561 13.46 -14.79 -19.27
C ALA A 561 12.87 -16.17 -18.96
N ALA A 562 13.02 -16.66 -17.73
CA ALA A 562 12.46 -17.95 -17.30
C ALA A 562 10.93 -17.95 -17.29
N LEU A 563 10.28 -16.85 -16.89
CA LEU A 563 8.81 -16.74 -16.96
C LEU A 563 8.32 -16.76 -18.42
N LEU A 564 8.98 -16.01 -19.32
CA LEU A 564 8.66 -15.99 -20.73
C LEU A 564 8.84 -17.38 -21.36
N GLU A 565 9.95 -18.09 -21.07
CA GLU A 565 10.19 -19.46 -21.53
C GLU A 565 9.08 -20.43 -21.07
N LYS A 566 8.61 -20.32 -19.83
CA LYS A 566 7.55 -21.16 -19.32
C LYS A 566 6.19 -20.86 -19.99
N ILE A 567 5.90 -19.61 -20.31
CA ILE A 567 4.70 -19.24 -21.09
C ILE A 567 4.78 -19.85 -22.50
N GLU A 568 5.92 -19.71 -23.20
CA GLU A 568 6.11 -20.31 -24.53
C GLU A 568 6.04 -21.84 -24.50
N ARG A 569 6.46 -22.48 -23.42
CA ARG A 569 6.33 -23.92 -23.22
C ARG A 569 4.84 -24.35 -23.12
N GLU A 570 4.00 -23.60 -22.41
CA GLU A 570 2.56 -23.88 -22.37
C GLU A 570 1.91 -23.74 -23.76
N ILE A 571 2.38 -22.78 -24.57
CA ILE A 571 1.97 -22.66 -25.99
C ILE A 571 2.36 -23.92 -26.78
N ALA A 572 3.59 -24.41 -26.60
CA ALA A 572 4.07 -25.61 -27.29
C ALA A 572 3.27 -26.85 -26.89
N HIS A 573 2.87 -27.02 -25.63
CA HIS A 573 1.99 -28.11 -25.19
C HIS A 573 0.64 -28.09 -25.91
N VAL A 574 0.00 -26.91 -26.03
CA VAL A 574 -1.27 -26.79 -26.79
C VAL A 574 -1.06 -27.13 -28.25
N GLY A 575 0.05 -26.68 -28.85
CA GLY A 575 0.41 -27.03 -30.23
C GLY A 575 0.62 -28.55 -30.46
N ALA A 576 0.97 -29.29 -29.39
CA ALA A 576 1.08 -30.74 -29.38
C ALA A 576 -0.25 -31.45 -29.04
N GLY A 577 -1.36 -30.75 -28.91
CA GLY A 577 -2.68 -31.29 -28.54
C GLY A 577 -2.85 -31.55 -27.03
N GLU A 578 -1.95 -31.08 -26.22
CA GLU A 578 -2.02 -31.18 -24.74
C GLU A 578 -2.72 -29.96 -24.16
N ARG A 579 -3.06 -30.04 -22.87
CA ARG A 579 -3.62 -28.88 -22.13
C ARG A 579 -2.52 -27.91 -21.78
N GLY A 580 -2.66 -26.63 -22.13
CA GLY A 580 -1.88 -25.51 -21.57
C GLY A 580 -2.70 -24.74 -20.51
N HIS A 581 -2.14 -24.51 -19.35
CA HIS A 581 -2.82 -23.73 -18.29
C HIS A 581 -1.84 -22.96 -17.42
N ILE A 582 -2.04 -21.66 -17.34
CA ILE A 582 -1.29 -20.73 -16.49
C ILE A 582 -2.24 -20.18 -15.42
N GLN A 583 -1.80 -20.17 -14.17
CA GLN A 583 -2.58 -19.60 -13.08
C GLN A 583 -1.65 -18.82 -12.13
N TRP A 584 -1.79 -17.49 -12.12
CA TRP A 584 -0.93 -16.64 -11.30
C TRP A 584 -1.74 -15.86 -10.28
N LYS A 585 -1.19 -15.75 -9.06
CA LYS A 585 -1.62 -14.80 -8.04
C LYS A 585 -0.48 -13.84 -7.76
N LEU A 586 -0.76 -12.54 -7.88
CA LEU A 586 0.24 -11.48 -7.73
C LEU A 586 -0.41 -10.13 -7.40
N ASN A 587 0.38 -9.16 -6.96
CA ASN A 587 -0.17 -7.85 -6.64
C ASN A 587 -0.39 -7.01 -7.91
N ALA A 588 0.54 -7.10 -8.88
CA ALA A 588 0.48 -6.30 -10.08
C ALA A 588 1.04 -7.04 -11.32
N LEU A 589 0.37 -6.86 -12.46
CA LEU A 589 0.79 -7.31 -13.80
C LEU A 589 0.97 -6.07 -14.69
N GLU A 590 2.24 -5.69 -14.95
CA GLU A 590 2.53 -4.42 -15.63
C GLU A 590 3.60 -4.54 -16.73
N ASP A 591 4.46 -5.55 -16.68
CA ASP A 591 5.51 -5.76 -17.68
C ASP A 591 4.91 -6.08 -19.06
N VAL A 592 5.26 -5.26 -20.05
CA VAL A 592 4.68 -5.32 -21.40
C VAL A 592 5.03 -6.63 -22.11
N ASP A 593 6.26 -7.14 -21.94
CA ASP A 593 6.68 -8.38 -22.60
C ASP A 593 5.94 -9.59 -22.03
N ILE A 594 5.69 -9.60 -20.72
CA ILE A 594 4.87 -10.63 -20.07
C ILE A 594 3.42 -10.54 -20.56
N VAL A 595 2.82 -9.33 -20.60
CA VAL A 595 1.44 -9.14 -21.10
C VAL A 595 1.33 -9.61 -22.55
N ARG A 596 2.30 -9.23 -23.40
CA ARG A 596 2.34 -9.68 -24.82
C ARG A 596 2.46 -11.20 -24.95
N ALA A 597 3.29 -11.83 -24.11
CA ALA A 597 3.42 -13.28 -24.08
C ALA A 597 2.10 -13.96 -23.65
N MET A 598 1.38 -13.39 -22.67
CA MET A 598 0.05 -13.88 -22.26
C MET A 598 -0.98 -13.78 -23.41
N TYR A 599 -0.98 -12.69 -24.18
CA TYR A 599 -1.84 -12.55 -25.35
C TYR A 599 -1.52 -13.61 -26.41
N ARG A 600 -0.24 -13.82 -26.74
CA ARG A 600 0.16 -14.92 -27.65
C ARG A 600 -0.30 -16.28 -27.15
N ALA A 601 -0.16 -16.53 -25.84
CA ALA A 601 -0.58 -17.79 -25.24
C ALA A 601 -2.11 -17.97 -25.34
N SER A 602 -2.89 -16.92 -25.10
CA SER A 602 -4.35 -16.95 -25.27
C SER A 602 -4.76 -17.21 -26.72
N GLN A 603 -4.15 -16.52 -27.69
CA GLN A 603 -4.39 -16.73 -29.12
C GLN A 603 -4.08 -18.16 -29.56
N ARG A 604 -3.22 -18.89 -28.86
CA ARG A 604 -2.88 -20.31 -29.11
C ARG A 604 -3.72 -21.27 -28.28
N GLY A 605 -4.70 -20.79 -27.50
CA GLY A 605 -5.63 -21.61 -26.73
C GLY A 605 -5.18 -22.00 -25.31
N VAL A 606 -4.11 -21.42 -24.79
CA VAL A 606 -3.72 -21.62 -23.40
C VAL A 606 -4.76 -20.95 -22.48
N THR A 607 -5.28 -21.69 -21.51
CA THR A 607 -6.18 -21.13 -20.48
C THR A 607 -5.36 -20.35 -19.46
N ILE A 608 -5.78 -19.11 -19.14
CA ILE A 608 -5.03 -18.24 -18.23
C ILE A 608 -5.97 -17.65 -17.17
N ASP A 609 -5.73 -17.99 -15.90
CA ASP A 609 -6.46 -17.45 -14.75
C ASP A 609 -5.53 -16.58 -13.90
N LEU A 610 -5.82 -15.30 -13.78
CA LEU A 610 -5.01 -14.33 -13.08
C LEU A 610 -5.76 -13.76 -11.86
N ILE A 611 -5.14 -13.82 -10.69
CA ILE A 611 -5.61 -13.18 -9.46
C ILE A 611 -4.69 -11.98 -9.23
N VAL A 612 -5.12 -10.78 -9.65
CA VAL A 612 -4.33 -9.55 -9.58
C VAL A 612 -4.98 -8.56 -8.63
N ARG A 613 -4.29 -8.21 -7.54
CA ARG A 613 -4.86 -7.36 -6.51
C ARG A 613 -5.11 -5.92 -6.98
N ASP A 614 -4.09 -5.25 -7.53
CA ASP A 614 -4.18 -3.82 -7.83
C ASP A 614 -3.99 -3.50 -9.33
N THR A 615 -2.78 -3.28 -9.76
CA THR A 615 -2.46 -2.79 -11.11
C THR A 615 -2.46 -3.95 -12.12
N CYS A 616 -3.27 -3.84 -13.16
CA CYS A 616 -3.28 -4.78 -14.28
C CYS A 616 -3.28 -4.03 -15.60
N ARG A 617 -2.24 -4.21 -16.42
CA ARG A 617 -2.12 -3.60 -17.74
C ARG A 617 -2.81 -4.42 -18.83
N LEU A 618 -3.05 -5.71 -18.57
CA LEU A 618 -3.67 -6.65 -19.48
C LEU A 618 -5.20 -6.43 -19.54
N ARG A 619 -5.78 -6.55 -20.72
CA ARG A 619 -7.25 -6.55 -20.95
C ARG A 619 -7.74 -7.98 -21.18
N PRO A 620 -8.56 -8.55 -20.27
CA PRO A 620 -9.12 -9.89 -20.46
C PRO A 620 -10.30 -9.91 -21.42
N GLY A 621 -10.62 -11.06 -21.99
CA GLY A 621 -11.87 -11.32 -22.71
C GLY A 621 -12.03 -10.59 -24.05
N LEU A 622 -10.95 -10.09 -24.65
CA LEU A 622 -10.97 -9.51 -25.98
C LEU A 622 -11.00 -10.62 -27.04
N ASP A 623 -11.97 -10.56 -27.97
CA ASP A 623 -12.09 -11.53 -29.05
C ASP A 623 -10.83 -11.56 -29.92
N GLY A 624 -10.35 -12.79 -30.21
CA GLY A 624 -9.15 -13.01 -30.99
C GLY A 624 -7.82 -12.61 -30.35
N VAL A 625 -7.84 -12.05 -29.14
CA VAL A 625 -6.62 -11.61 -28.40
C VAL A 625 -6.50 -12.31 -27.05
N SER A 626 -7.50 -12.16 -26.19
CA SER A 626 -7.45 -12.62 -24.79
C SER A 626 -8.71 -13.37 -24.33
N SER A 627 -9.40 -14.01 -25.26
CA SER A 627 -10.66 -14.73 -25.02
C SER A 627 -10.55 -15.86 -23.96
N THR A 628 -9.35 -16.43 -23.78
CA THR A 628 -9.09 -17.48 -22.77
C THR A 628 -8.49 -16.92 -21.46
N ILE A 629 -8.32 -15.61 -21.35
CA ILE A 629 -7.77 -14.97 -20.16
C ILE A 629 -8.90 -14.47 -19.25
N LYS A 630 -8.83 -14.86 -17.98
CA LYS A 630 -9.67 -14.30 -16.90
C LYS A 630 -8.79 -13.59 -15.89
N VAL A 631 -9.23 -12.42 -15.46
CA VAL A 631 -8.57 -11.65 -14.41
C VAL A 631 -9.56 -11.37 -13.29
N VAL A 632 -9.19 -11.70 -12.07
CA VAL A 632 -9.98 -11.40 -10.88
C VAL A 632 -9.14 -10.65 -9.85
N SER A 633 -9.81 -9.92 -8.96
CA SER A 633 -9.19 -9.26 -7.80
C SER A 633 -9.96 -9.67 -6.55
N VAL A 634 -9.26 -9.93 -5.46
CA VAL A 634 -9.85 -10.27 -4.16
C VAL A 634 -9.62 -9.10 -3.21
N ILE A 635 -10.71 -8.58 -2.63
CA ILE A 635 -10.67 -7.55 -1.59
C ILE A 635 -11.35 -8.11 -0.34
N GLY A 636 -10.83 -7.80 0.83
CA GLY A 636 -11.42 -8.25 2.09
C GLY A 636 -10.65 -7.76 3.31
N ARG A 637 -10.88 -8.42 4.43
CA ARG A 637 -10.31 -8.08 5.74
C ARG A 637 -8.79 -8.01 5.74
N PHE A 638 -8.13 -8.96 5.02
CA PHE A 638 -6.68 -9.03 4.89
C PHE A 638 -6.26 -8.55 3.51
N LEU A 639 -5.09 -7.90 3.42
CA LEU A 639 -4.53 -7.48 2.16
C LEU A 639 -3.93 -8.70 1.45
N GLU A 640 -4.47 -9.06 0.30
CA GLU A 640 -3.90 -10.09 -0.57
C GLU A 640 -2.50 -9.68 -1.03
N HIS A 641 -1.47 -10.45 -0.67
CA HIS A 641 -0.07 -10.03 -0.89
C HIS A 641 0.85 -11.14 -1.35
N GLU A 642 0.52 -12.40 -1.13
CA GLU A 642 1.30 -13.53 -1.58
C GLU A 642 1.37 -13.61 -3.11
N ARG A 643 2.48 -14.15 -3.64
CA ARG A 643 2.69 -14.43 -5.05
C ARG A 643 2.83 -15.93 -5.23
N ILE A 644 2.00 -16.48 -6.13
CA ILE A 644 1.99 -17.88 -6.54
C ILE A 644 1.97 -17.92 -8.06
N TYR A 645 2.91 -18.62 -8.66
CA TYR A 645 2.98 -18.83 -10.09
C TYR A 645 2.80 -20.33 -10.37
N TYR A 646 1.82 -20.68 -11.19
CA TYR A 646 1.52 -22.03 -11.60
C TYR A 646 1.57 -22.17 -13.11
N PHE A 647 2.17 -23.28 -13.57
CA PHE A 647 2.20 -23.73 -14.95
C PHE A 647 1.83 -25.22 -15.00
N HIS A 648 0.99 -25.59 -15.97
CA HIS A 648 0.52 -26.97 -16.12
C HIS A 648 1.61 -27.93 -16.66
N ASN A 649 2.44 -27.46 -17.57
CA ASN A 649 3.62 -28.15 -18.08
C ASN A 649 3.33 -29.61 -18.50
N GLY A 650 2.35 -29.83 -19.38
CA GLY A 650 2.02 -31.15 -19.86
C GLY A 650 1.66 -32.17 -18.77
N GLY A 651 1.02 -31.71 -17.69
CA GLY A 651 0.67 -32.52 -16.51
C GLY A 651 1.76 -32.62 -15.42
N LYS A 652 2.97 -32.13 -15.69
CA LYS A 652 4.07 -32.02 -14.68
C LYS A 652 4.01 -30.65 -14.01
N SER A 653 2.94 -30.39 -13.29
CA SER A 653 2.62 -29.10 -12.69
C SER A 653 3.79 -28.47 -11.91
N GLU A 654 4.09 -27.23 -12.23
CA GLU A 654 5.11 -26.42 -11.56
C GLU A 654 4.46 -25.31 -10.74
N TYR A 655 4.94 -25.11 -9.52
CA TYR A 655 4.53 -24.03 -8.62
C TYR A 655 5.75 -23.25 -8.15
N TYR A 656 5.62 -21.93 -8.10
CA TYR A 656 6.64 -21.04 -7.53
C TYR A 656 6.00 -20.06 -6.56
N ILE A 657 6.71 -19.74 -5.48
CA ILE A 657 6.37 -18.65 -4.57
C ILE A 657 7.57 -17.72 -4.41
N GLY A 658 7.33 -16.45 -4.10
CA GLY A 658 8.41 -15.52 -3.83
C GLY A 658 8.00 -14.06 -3.81
N SER A 659 8.99 -13.19 -3.98
CA SER A 659 8.82 -11.76 -3.76
C SER A 659 8.43 -10.95 -4.99
N ALA A 660 8.58 -11.50 -6.21
CA ALA A 660 8.40 -10.79 -7.45
C ALA A 660 6.93 -10.66 -7.87
N ASP A 661 6.54 -9.46 -8.29
CA ASP A 661 5.36 -9.23 -9.13
C ASP A 661 5.80 -9.17 -10.61
N ALA A 662 4.88 -9.34 -11.56
CA ALA A 662 5.16 -9.21 -12.98
C ALA A 662 5.16 -7.73 -13.42
N MET A 663 6.05 -6.94 -12.84
CA MET A 663 6.26 -5.53 -13.14
C MET A 663 7.68 -5.31 -13.65
N GLN A 664 7.85 -4.40 -14.63
CA GLN A 664 9.17 -4.07 -15.17
C GLN A 664 10.19 -3.75 -14.06
N ARG A 665 9.84 -2.91 -13.10
CA ARG A 665 10.73 -2.58 -11.97
C ARG A 665 11.12 -3.78 -11.10
N ASN A 666 10.24 -4.77 -10.92
CA ASN A 666 10.52 -5.99 -10.15
C ASN A 666 11.46 -6.91 -10.92
N LEU A 667 11.24 -7.02 -12.24
CA LEU A 667 11.94 -7.95 -13.09
C LEU A 667 13.31 -7.43 -13.55
N GLU A 668 13.51 -6.09 -13.60
CA GLU A 668 14.70 -5.46 -14.21
C GLU A 668 15.50 -4.57 -13.23
N LYS A 669 14.87 -3.96 -12.21
CA LYS A 669 15.50 -2.98 -11.32
C LYS A 669 15.48 -3.38 -9.84
N ARG A 670 15.19 -4.64 -9.54
CA ARG A 670 15.18 -5.17 -8.17
C ARG A 670 15.85 -6.53 -8.11
N VAL A 671 16.36 -6.85 -6.94
CA VAL A 671 16.73 -8.23 -6.63
C VAL A 671 15.51 -8.90 -6.02
N GLU A 672 14.93 -9.85 -6.77
CA GLU A 672 13.74 -10.65 -6.43
C GLU A 672 14.04 -12.13 -6.56
N VAL A 673 13.25 -12.96 -5.89
CA VAL A 673 13.39 -14.42 -5.95
C VAL A 673 12.03 -15.07 -6.13
N LEU A 674 11.96 -16.07 -7.03
CA LEU A 674 10.93 -17.11 -7.04
C LEU A 674 11.60 -18.46 -6.74
N CYS A 675 11.01 -19.22 -5.83
CA CYS A 675 11.46 -20.56 -5.43
C CYS A 675 10.44 -21.60 -5.90
N PRO A 676 10.89 -22.68 -6.57
CA PRO A 676 10.01 -23.77 -6.93
C PRO A 676 9.52 -24.53 -5.71
N ILE A 677 8.32 -25.07 -5.78
CA ILE A 677 7.70 -25.93 -4.77
C ILE A 677 7.48 -27.31 -5.40
N ASP A 678 8.41 -28.22 -5.19
CA ASP A 678 8.38 -29.57 -5.74
C ASP A 678 7.67 -30.60 -4.85
N ASP A 679 7.38 -30.25 -3.58
CA ASP A 679 6.68 -31.09 -2.63
C ASP A 679 5.18 -31.15 -3.00
N ALA A 680 4.68 -32.32 -3.41
CA ALA A 680 3.29 -32.53 -3.83
C ALA A 680 2.25 -32.14 -2.76
N ARG A 681 2.60 -32.30 -1.46
CA ARG A 681 1.74 -31.90 -0.35
C ARG A 681 1.59 -30.37 -0.31
N LEU A 682 2.68 -29.65 -0.50
CA LEU A 682 2.68 -28.19 -0.53
C LEU A 682 2.05 -27.65 -1.83
N GLN A 683 2.24 -28.32 -2.95
CA GLN A 683 1.54 -28.00 -4.21
C GLN A 683 0.01 -28.10 -4.03
N THR A 684 -0.47 -29.10 -3.29
CA THR A 684 -1.91 -29.24 -2.95
C THR A 684 -2.43 -28.05 -2.13
N GLU A 685 -1.62 -27.55 -1.20
CA GLU A 685 -1.99 -26.34 -0.42
C GLU A 685 -2.04 -25.10 -1.31
N LEU A 686 -1.05 -24.89 -2.19
CA LEU A 686 -1.03 -23.77 -3.12
C LEU A 686 -2.21 -23.83 -4.09
N ARG A 687 -2.53 -25.01 -4.61
CA ARG A 687 -3.71 -25.24 -5.46
C ARG A 687 -4.99 -24.83 -4.73
N PHE A 688 -5.14 -25.27 -3.48
CA PHE A 688 -6.31 -24.92 -2.67
C PHE A 688 -6.45 -23.40 -2.48
N ILE A 689 -5.36 -22.67 -2.25
CA ILE A 689 -5.39 -21.20 -2.13
C ILE A 689 -5.89 -20.57 -3.42
N LEU A 690 -5.32 -20.96 -4.56
CA LEU A 690 -5.69 -20.45 -5.87
C LEU A 690 -7.18 -20.73 -6.19
N ASP A 691 -7.61 -21.97 -6.01
CA ASP A 691 -8.98 -22.39 -6.31
C ASP A 691 -10.00 -21.72 -5.38
N THR A 692 -9.66 -21.54 -4.08
CA THR A 692 -10.51 -20.85 -3.12
C THR A 692 -10.69 -19.38 -3.49
N ASN A 693 -9.64 -18.69 -3.92
CA ASN A 693 -9.74 -17.31 -4.37
C ASN A 693 -10.57 -17.20 -5.67
N LEU A 694 -10.32 -18.09 -6.66
CA LEU A 694 -11.07 -18.05 -7.93
C LEU A 694 -12.56 -18.39 -7.78
N SER A 695 -12.89 -19.27 -6.85
CA SER A 695 -14.27 -19.70 -6.58
C SER A 695 -15.07 -18.78 -5.65
N ASP A 696 -14.42 -17.81 -5.01
CA ASP A 696 -15.08 -16.86 -4.08
C ASP A 696 -16.18 -16.08 -4.81
N GLN A 697 -17.36 -16.01 -4.19
CA GLN A 697 -18.55 -15.33 -4.72
C GLN A 697 -18.91 -14.08 -3.91
N ARG A 698 -18.03 -13.60 -3.01
CA ARG A 698 -18.30 -12.44 -2.15
C ARG A 698 -17.21 -11.36 -2.25
N GLY A 699 -15.94 -11.75 -2.11
CA GLY A 699 -14.80 -10.81 -2.09
C GLY A 699 -14.15 -10.63 -3.47
N VAL A 700 -14.59 -11.38 -4.48
CA VAL A 700 -14.00 -11.37 -5.82
C VAL A 700 -14.69 -10.37 -6.74
N TRP A 701 -13.86 -9.69 -7.51
CA TRP A 701 -14.21 -8.78 -8.58
C TRP A 701 -13.69 -9.32 -9.90
N ASP A 702 -14.57 -9.53 -10.88
CA ASP A 702 -14.22 -9.93 -12.24
C ASP A 702 -13.85 -8.70 -13.07
N MET A 703 -12.66 -8.70 -13.65
CA MET A 703 -12.20 -7.64 -14.54
C MET A 703 -12.88 -7.77 -15.91
N GLN A 704 -13.36 -6.64 -16.43
CA GLN A 704 -13.99 -6.54 -17.72
C GLN A 704 -12.99 -6.10 -18.81
N PRO A 705 -13.29 -6.30 -20.10
CA PRO A 705 -12.41 -5.88 -21.19
C PRO A 705 -12.06 -4.39 -21.21
N ASP A 706 -12.92 -3.52 -20.67
CA ASP A 706 -12.69 -2.07 -20.53
C ASP A 706 -11.86 -1.69 -19.31
N GLY A 707 -11.38 -2.67 -18.54
CA GLY A 707 -10.62 -2.44 -17.31
C GLY A 707 -11.47 -2.08 -16.09
N SER A 708 -12.80 -2.04 -16.22
CA SER A 708 -13.70 -1.97 -15.06
C SER A 708 -13.75 -3.32 -14.34
N TYR A 709 -14.28 -3.33 -13.13
CA TYR A 709 -14.47 -4.54 -12.34
C TYR A 709 -15.91 -4.66 -11.88
N VAL A 710 -16.42 -5.88 -11.84
CA VAL A 710 -17.77 -6.21 -11.35
C VAL A 710 -17.64 -7.18 -10.19
N GLN A 711 -18.22 -6.83 -9.04
CA GLN A 711 -18.21 -7.69 -7.86
C GLN A 711 -19.16 -8.87 -8.05
N ARG A 712 -18.72 -10.06 -7.63
CA ARG A 712 -19.60 -11.22 -7.51
C ARG A 712 -20.51 -11.09 -6.29
N THR A 713 -21.79 -11.40 -6.47
CA THR A 713 -22.82 -11.23 -5.44
C THR A 713 -23.50 -12.55 -5.08
N GLY A 714 -22.73 -13.57 -4.73
CA GLY A 714 -23.29 -14.86 -4.29
C GLY A 714 -24.01 -14.75 -2.95
N VAL A 715 -25.32 -15.01 -2.94
CA VAL A 715 -26.10 -14.99 -1.71
C VAL A 715 -25.65 -16.08 -0.74
N GLY A 716 -25.32 -15.72 0.51
CA GLY A 716 -24.86 -16.65 1.54
C GLY A 716 -23.44 -17.22 1.32
N ALA A 717 -22.73 -16.75 0.30
CA ALA A 717 -21.37 -17.19 0.04
C ALA A 717 -20.39 -16.69 1.11
N LYS A 718 -19.47 -17.56 1.51
CA LYS A 718 -18.37 -17.21 2.41
C LYS A 718 -17.21 -16.61 1.62
N HIS A 719 -16.64 -15.54 2.15
CA HIS A 719 -15.39 -14.96 1.64
C HIS A 719 -14.26 -15.98 1.68
N SER A 720 -13.38 -15.99 0.66
CA SER A 720 -12.22 -16.88 0.58
C SER A 720 -11.35 -16.84 1.85
N GLN A 721 -11.12 -15.65 2.41
CA GLN A 721 -10.34 -15.49 3.64
C GLN A 721 -10.99 -16.17 4.85
N VAL A 722 -12.31 -16.17 4.96
CA VAL A 722 -13.05 -16.90 6.01
C VAL A 722 -12.91 -18.40 5.81
N GLN A 723 -12.99 -18.89 4.57
CA GLN A 723 -12.77 -20.30 4.24
C GLN A 723 -11.36 -20.76 4.60
N LEU A 724 -10.34 -19.93 4.37
CA LEU A 724 -8.94 -20.19 4.73
C LEU A 724 -8.76 -20.22 6.25
N ILE A 725 -9.39 -19.31 7.02
CA ILE A 725 -9.40 -19.35 8.50
C ILE A 725 -9.99 -20.69 8.99
N GLU A 726 -11.22 -21.00 8.55
CA GLU A 726 -11.93 -22.22 8.98
C GLU A 726 -11.14 -23.50 8.65
N ARG A 727 -10.52 -23.56 7.46
CA ARG A 727 -9.69 -24.69 7.07
C ARG A 727 -8.47 -24.83 8.00
N THR A 728 -7.76 -23.74 8.26
CA THR A 728 -6.56 -23.76 9.09
C THR A 728 -6.90 -24.22 10.52
N GLU A 729 -7.97 -23.68 11.10
CA GLU A 729 -8.45 -24.13 12.42
C GLU A 729 -8.83 -25.60 12.44
N ARG A 730 -9.52 -26.09 11.41
CA ARG A 730 -9.91 -27.50 11.29
C ARG A 730 -8.68 -28.39 11.24
N ARG A 731 -7.69 -28.06 10.39
CA ARG A 731 -6.42 -28.79 10.30
C ARG A 731 -5.70 -28.86 11.64
N LEU A 732 -5.63 -27.74 12.37
CA LEU A 732 -5.01 -27.71 13.71
C LEU A 732 -5.76 -28.60 14.72
N LYS A 733 -7.09 -28.55 14.75
CA LYS A 733 -7.92 -29.42 15.62
C LYS A 733 -7.70 -30.90 15.32
N GLU A 734 -7.68 -31.29 14.05
CA GLU A 734 -7.44 -32.68 13.61
C GLU A 734 -6.04 -33.16 13.98
N ALA A 735 -5.00 -32.38 13.68
CA ALA A 735 -3.62 -32.69 14.01
C ALA A 735 -3.40 -32.84 15.52
N THR A 736 -3.98 -31.97 16.33
CA THR A 736 -3.92 -32.02 17.79
C THR A 736 -4.62 -33.27 18.32
N ARG A 737 -5.78 -33.64 17.76
CA ARG A 737 -6.51 -34.89 18.14
C ARG A 737 -5.69 -36.14 17.82
N LEU A 738 -5.09 -36.19 16.62
CA LEU A 738 -4.24 -37.34 16.23
C LEU A 738 -3.02 -37.46 17.12
N ARG A 739 -2.38 -36.34 17.49
CA ARG A 739 -1.23 -36.33 18.39
C ARG A 739 -1.60 -36.86 19.80
N ARG A 740 -2.71 -36.40 20.39
CA ARG A 740 -3.21 -36.87 21.67
C ARG A 740 -3.44 -38.39 21.65
N ARG A 741 -4.05 -38.94 20.59
CA ARG A 741 -4.26 -40.37 20.40
C ARG A 741 -2.94 -41.15 20.33
N LYS A 742 -1.91 -40.63 19.60
CA LYS A 742 -0.60 -41.25 19.52
C LYS A 742 0.08 -41.29 20.90
N VAL A 743 0.06 -40.19 21.66
CA VAL A 743 0.64 -40.12 23.02
C VAL A 743 -0.05 -41.13 23.96
N GLN A 744 -1.38 -41.18 23.95
CA GLN A 744 -2.15 -42.14 24.75
C GLN A 744 -1.84 -43.59 24.36
N ALA A 745 -1.71 -43.89 23.08
CA ALA A 745 -1.37 -45.24 22.61
C ALA A 745 0.06 -45.65 23.02
N VAL A 746 1.02 -44.72 23.02
CA VAL A 746 2.40 -44.96 23.48
C VAL A 746 2.42 -45.17 25.02
N ALA A 747 1.69 -44.32 25.77
CA ALA A 747 1.57 -44.48 27.22
C ALA A 747 0.95 -45.85 27.60
N ALA A 748 -0.14 -46.25 26.93
CA ALA A 748 -0.78 -47.56 27.13
C ALA A 748 0.12 -48.75 26.76
N LYS A 749 1.02 -48.63 25.78
CA LYS A 749 2.04 -49.64 25.46
C LYS A 749 3.15 -49.72 26.52
N ARG A 750 3.55 -48.55 27.09
CA ARG A 750 4.55 -48.53 28.19
C ARG A 750 4.03 -49.07 29.50
N SER A 751 2.74 -48.90 29.81
CA SER A 751 2.12 -49.46 31.02
C SER A 751 1.85 -50.99 30.94
N LYS A 752 1.93 -51.57 29.72
CA LYS A 752 1.81 -53.01 29.48
C LYS A 752 3.15 -53.77 29.42
N ARG A 753 4.26 -53.02 29.45
CA ARG A 753 5.62 -53.55 29.62
C ARG A 753 6.10 -53.33 31.06
#